data_f42d1f065b77063def2acc2c409f85db
#
_entry.id   f42d1f065b77063def2acc2c409f85db
#
_cell.length_a   1.000
_cell.length_b   1.000
_cell.length_c   1.000
_cell.angle_alpha   90.00
_cell.angle_beta   90.00
_cell.angle_gamma   90.00
#
_symmetry.space_group_name_H-M   'P 1'
#
loop_
_entity.id
_entity.type
_entity.pdbx_description
1 polymer ?
#
loop_
_entity_poly.entity_id
_entity_poly.type
_entity_poly.pdbx_seq_one_letter_code
_entity_poly.pdbx_strand_id
1 'polypeptide(L)'
;LAHIPVYVLTGEQFAYILEGKRRGLLKVEIGLSDEHRKAVVEKMEKSYLSENVSELGEAWNDVRRKVIQSALDEHLLPALTRETGRSLGLDARDAIARYCAEGAWNFINSAPWRPANMEANDIEVRVIAAVSGSPATFVALDSTGELMDFIQCHTIGRSLGGPRAGGGQQMMNQQDEIQALMDFVVHHRPHVCVVGGSGMDSKRVKETMNLVVGRILEEQPRAIPEEVSEIAVHFVDDAVAKLCEQATATKAEMPEQQPSVLRAVALGRTVQNPAAVVASLVSGGEIAALPMCPMQESVLSKDDRIAIVEQQLVTLVNQVGVDINMVSAHPWCHVLVRYIGGLGPRKATNVLNAVRANDGGVVDSRADLKGVMGDIVFKNAAASIRITDADMLDSIRCHPENYDHAIAIVVNALDIQEQMMEMEKYEREKILSKVFEPKTWELKVAPLILEEYADYLQSVGAGKLLEVLREIRVEFRYPFEELRQPWRALSAEEEFALLSGESTQTLSAGKLIQCTVKKVEGPRDGRGARAVCTLDSGLVGYVDKYDISDDTQFDRIEEKVAPGQVITARIKPDGIDVYNFTVQLSCKGSVLSEQETRAWEQHLHATETNAYYSMDVQPGEVREKKKKKKDKRPEFIPRNIDHPNFENIGFLSAKEKLETAEIGDFIIRPSGKGTKNLSCTMKVYDEVCRHIDIKETKTGSVNNLALGTPLIIDGEEYEDLDEVVARYIEPMISHIRHMLRHRKFMRGRKDEIDAALQQQLARQPNVRPYALGVSHDNPGLFCISFILSSSGNVHHEYIQINPAGFRFRKMEFPSVDRMLAYFKVNCAKPPPGYDALVRDNGGWN
;
A
#
# COMPACT_ATOMS: atom_id res chain seq x y z
N LEU A 1 -32.50 8.56 3.46
CA LEU A 1 -32.12 9.15 4.77
C LEU A 1 -33.30 9.64 5.62
N ALA A 2 -34.55 9.30 5.29
CA ALA A 2 -35.70 9.64 6.11
C ALA A 2 -36.00 8.51 7.14
N HIS A 3 -36.36 8.92 8.37
CA HIS A 3 -36.77 8.01 9.45
C HIS A 3 -35.75 6.93 9.85
N ILE A 4 -34.46 7.28 9.90
CA ILE A 4 -33.42 6.35 10.38
C ILE A 4 -33.46 6.31 11.92
N PRO A 5 -33.59 5.11 12.54
CA PRO A 5 -33.51 4.98 13.99
C PRO A 5 -32.14 5.39 14.52
N VAL A 6 -32.10 6.22 15.56
CA VAL A 6 -30.87 6.76 16.14
C VAL A 6 -29.88 5.68 16.55
N TYR A 7 -30.40 4.56 17.12
CA TYR A 7 -29.55 3.45 17.60
C TYR A 7 -28.87 2.64 16.49
N VAL A 8 -29.28 2.83 15.23
CA VAL A 8 -28.66 2.18 14.06
C VAL A 8 -27.53 3.03 13.47
N LEU A 9 -27.52 4.35 13.73
CA LEU A 9 -26.50 5.24 13.20
C LEU A 9 -25.15 4.98 13.86
N THR A 10 -24.14 4.83 13.01
CA THR A 10 -22.74 4.84 13.44
C THR A 10 -22.22 6.27 13.53
N GLY A 11 -21.19 6.52 14.34
CA GLY A 11 -20.53 7.82 14.42
C GLY A 11 -20.04 8.32 13.07
N GLU A 12 -19.51 7.43 12.23
CA GLU A 12 -19.08 7.75 10.87
C GLU A 12 -20.24 8.24 9.99
N GLN A 13 -21.37 7.50 9.99
CA GLN A 13 -22.55 7.90 9.22
C GLN A 13 -23.09 9.24 9.68
N PHE A 14 -23.08 9.49 10.99
CA PHE A 14 -23.53 10.77 11.51
C PHE A 14 -22.57 11.92 11.14
N ALA A 15 -21.26 11.66 11.05
CA ALA A 15 -20.30 12.64 10.53
C ALA A 15 -20.62 13.04 9.09
N TYR A 16 -20.98 12.11 8.20
CA TYR A 16 -21.47 12.44 6.84
C TYR A 16 -22.75 13.25 6.85
N ILE A 17 -23.67 12.96 7.77
CA ILE A 17 -24.91 13.73 7.94
C ILE A 17 -24.58 15.16 8.39
N LEU A 18 -23.65 15.34 9.35
CA LEU A 18 -23.20 16.67 9.79
C LEU A 18 -22.56 17.46 8.65
N GLU A 19 -21.73 16.82 7.83
CA GLU A 19 -21.12 17.46 6.67
C GLU A 19 -22.16 17.85 5.63
N GLY A 20 -23.14 16.98 5.33
CA GLY A 20 -24.26 17.31 4.45
C GLY A 20 -25.11 18.47 4.98
N LYS A 21 -25.32 18.53 6.30
CA LYS A 21 -25.97 19.68 6.96
C LYS A 21 -25.14 20.96 6.83
N ARG A 22 -23.82 20.89 7.05
CA ARG A 22 -22.90 22.03 6.92
C ARG A 22 -22.91 22.63 5.50
N ARG A 23 -22.95 21.76 4.50
CA ARG A 23 -23.03 22.14 3.08
C ARG A 23 -24.42 22.59 2.63
N GLY A 24 -25.42 22.54 3.49
CA GLY A 24 -26.81 22.87 3.16
C GLY A 24 -27.53 21.86 2.26
N LEU A 25 -26.94 20.66 2.09
CA LEU A 25 -27.53 19.57 1.30
C LEU A 25 -28.62 18.82 2.06
N LEU A 26 -28.55 18.80 3.39
CA LEU A 26 -29.45 18.05 4.26
C LEU A 26 -30.04 18.96 5.33
N LYS A 27 -31.37 18.80 5.60
CA LYS A 27 -32.03 19.28 6.81
C LYS A 27 -32.13 18.11 7.78
N VAL A 28 -31.50 18.25 8.94
CA VAL A 28 -31.43 17.20 9.97
C VAL A 28 -32.38 17.55 11.10
N GLU A 29 -33.34 16.67 11.37
CA GLU A 29 -34.28 16.76 12.48
C GLU A 29 -34.21 15.46 13.29
N ILE A 30 -34.02 15.59 14.59
CA ILE A 30 -34.03 14.47 15.54
C ILE A 30 -35.33 14.55 16.33
N GLY A 31 -36.10 13.47 16.33
CA GLY A 31 -37.39 13.45 17.05
C GLY A 31 -38.01 12.06 17.08
N LEU A 32 -39.17 11.97 17.65
CA LEU A 32 -40.00 10.75 17.65
C LEU A 32 -40.89 10.72 16.41
N SER A 33 -41.10 9.55 15.83
CA SER A 33 -42.16 9.39 14.83
C SER A 33 -43.53 9.56 15.48
N ASP A 34 -44.53 9.90 14.69
CA ASP A 34 -45.91 10.10 15.19
C ASP A 34 -46.47 8.88 15.92
N GLU A 35 -46.08 7.69 15.48
CA GLU A 35 -46.46 6.41 16.11
C GLU A 35 -45.84 6.25 17.50
N HIS A 36 -44.53 6.48 17.60
CA HIS A 36 -43.82 6.40 18.88
C HIS A 36 -44.29 7.50 19.85
N ARG A 37 -44.56 8.69 19.33
CA ARG A 37 -45.10 9.78 20.14
C ARG A 37 -46.44 9.40 20.72
N LYS A 38 -47.36 8.84 19.93
CA LYS A 38 -48.67 8.37 20.40
C LYS A 38 -48.51 7.28 21.48
N ALA A 39 -47.64 6.30 21.24
CA ALA A 39 -47.38 5.24 22.20
C ALA A 39 -46.81 5.76 23.54
N VAL A 40 -45.97 6.78 23.52
CA VAL A 40 -45.43 7.44 24.72
C VAL A 40 -46.57 8.16 25.47
N VAL A 41 -47.40 8.94 24.74
CA VAL A 41 -48.54 9.67 25.32
C VAL A 41 -49.52 8.66 25.95
N GLU A 42 -49.91 7.60 25.28
CA GLU A 42 -50.79 6.53 25.83
C GLU A 42 -50.23 5.90 27.10
N LYS A 43 -48.92 5.63 27.16
CA LYS A 43 -48.26 5.13 28.39
C LYS A 43 -48.31 6.15 29.52
N MET A 44 -48.09 7.43 29.22
CA MET A 44 -48.20 8.50 30.20
C MET A 44 -49.62 8.66 30.70
N GLU A 45 -50.58 8.64 29.79
CA GLU A 45 -52.02 8.69 30.16
C GLU A 45 -52.41 7.57 31.10
N LYS A 46 -52.03 6.30 30.78
CA LYS A 46 -52.29 5.15 31.66
C LYS A 46 -51.72 5.31 33.07
N SER A 47 -50.63 6.06 33.23
CA SER A 47 -50.00 6.27 34.54
C SER A 47 -50.56 7.45 35.31
N TYR A 48 -51.09 8.48 34.61
CA TYR A 48 -51.44 9.75 35.23
C TYR A 48 -52.95 10.06 35.24
N LEU A 49 -53.75 9.39 34.41
CA LEU A 49 -55.20 9.60 34.40
C LEU A 49 -55.84 8.86 35.59
N SER A 50 -56.90 9.44 36.11
CA SER A 50 -57.69 8.82 37.15
C SER A 50 -58.72 7.87 36.51
N GLU A 51 -58.91 6.71 37.10
CA GLU A 51 -59.97 5.75 36.77
C GLU A 51 -61.37 6.16 37.28
N ASN A 52 -61.50 7.30 37.95
CA ASN A 52 -62.76 7.75 38.51
C ASN A 52 -63.71 8.30 37.41
N VAL A 53 -64.81 7.58 37.18
CA VAL A 53 -65.86 7.85 36.18
C VAL A 53 -66.86 8.88 36.63
N SER A 54 -66.44 10.04 37.07
CA SER A 54 -67.30 11.17 37.43
C SER A 54 -67.09 12.34 36.50
N GLU A 55 -68.06 13.21 36.28
CA GLU A 55 -67.89 14.42 35.45
C GLU A 55 -66.70 15.28 35.91
N LEU A 56 -66.44 15.41 37.17
CA LEU A 56 -65.34 16.08 37.79
C LEU A 56 -64.03 15.34 37.51
N GLY A 57 -64.02 14.00 37.53
CA GLY A 57 -62.89 13.15 37.23
C GLY A 57 -62.47 13.28 35.77
N GLU A 58 -63.41 13.30 34.84
CA GLU A 58 -63.11 13.54 33.41
C GLU A 58 -62.58 14.97 33.15
N ALA A 59 -63.16 16.00 33.73
CA ALA A 59 -62.66 17.36 33.61
C ALA A 59 -61.21 17.49 34.11
N TRP A 60 -60.84 16.80 35.19
CA TRP A 60 -59.48 16.71 35.67
C TRP A 60 -58.55 15.87 34.76
N ASN A 61 -59.09 14.81 34.15
CA ASN A 61 -58.32 14.02 33.17
C ASN A 61 -58.01 14.83 31.90
N ASP A 62 -58.94 15.67 31.46
CA ASP A 62 -58.64 16.60 30.34
C ASP A 62 -57.56 17.61 30.63
N VAL A 63 -57.47 18.12 31.85
CA VAL A 63 -56.38 18.97 32.30
C VAL A 63 -55.05 18.17 32.32
N ARG A 64 -55.07 16.93 32.83
CA ARG A 64 -53.90 16.06 32.85
C ARG A 64 -53.40 15.72 31.47
N ARG A 65 -54.27 15.43 30.47
CA ARG A 65 -53.86 15.24 29.08
C ARG A 65 -53.16 16.46 28.52
N LYS A 66 -53.66 17.67 28.76
CA LYS A 66 -52.99 18.91 28.35
C LYS A 66 -51.64 19.08 29.01
N VAL A 67 -51.52 18.77 30.30
CA VAL A 67 -50.25 18.82 31.02
C VAL A 67 -49.28 17.78 30.50
N ILE A 68 -49.70 16.56 30.16
CA ILE A 68 -48.86 15.52 29.56
C ILE A 68 -48.33 16.01 28.21
N GLN A 69 -49.16 16.59 27.34
CA GLN A 69 -48.76 17.09 26.05
C GLN A 69 -47.74 18.25 26.18
N SER A 70 -48.03 19.24 27.04
CA SER A 70 -47.11 20.36 27.31
C SER A 70 -45.76 19.87 27.89
N ALA A 71 -45.82 18.95 28.87
CA ALA A 71 -44.59 18.38 29.45
C ALA A 71 -43.75 17.63 28.41
N LEU A 72 -44.41 16.88 27.50
CA LEU A 72 -43.70 16.18 26.42
C LEU A 72 -43.09 17.12 25.42
N ASP A 73 -43.90 18.04 24.88
CA ASP A 73 -43.51 18.90 23.73
C ASP A 73 -42.59 20.05 24.12
N GLU A 74 -42.84 20.68 25.30
CA GLU A 74 -42.08 21.88 25.69
C GLU A 74 -40.82 21.54 26.53
N HIS A 75 -40.79 20.40 27.20
CA HIS A 75 -39.71 20.06 28.12
C HIS A 75 -38.96 18.78 27.72
N LEU A 76 -39.64 17.62 27.61
CA LEU A 76 -38.99 16.34 27.44
C LEU A 76 -38.36 16.15 26.06
N LEU A 77 -39.17 16.34 24.98
CA LEU A 77 -38.66 16.17 23.62
C LEU A 77 -37.51 17.11 23.29
N PRO A 78 -37.54 18.42 23.59
CA PRO A 78 -36.42 19.30 23.36
C PRO A 78 -35.17 18.94 24.16
N ALA A 79 -35.28 18.44 25.38
CA ALA A 79 -34.17 17.97 26.19
C ALA A 79 -33.55 16.71 25.64
N LEU A 80 -34.38 15.71 25.31
CA LEU A 80 -33.92 14.46 24.71
C LEU A 80 -33.29 14.66 23.32
N THR A 81 -33.88 15.50 22.47
CA THR A 81 -33.33 15.85 21.15
C THR A 81 -31.93 16.46 21.25
N ARG A 82 -31.74 17.38 22.23
CA ARG A 82 -30.41 17.98 22.45
C ARG A 82 -29.39 16.96 22.94
N GLU A 83 -29.78 16.12 23.90
CA GLU A 83 -28.87 15.11 24.47
C GLU A 83 -28.52 14.03 23.45
N THR A 84 -29.51 13.55 22.68
CA THR A 84 -29.26 12.61 21.56
C THR A 84 -28.35 13.20 20.50
N GLY A 85 -28.60 14.45 20.11
CA GLY A 85 -27.76 15.14 19.14
C GLY A 85 -26.31 15.34 19.66
N ARG A 86 -26.15 15.60 20.96
CA ARG A 86 -24.84 15.69 21.60
C ARG A 86 -24.11 14.34 21.61
N SER A 87 -24.81 13.25 21.99
CA SER A 87 -24.24 11.91 22.02
C SER A 87 -23.79 11.48 20.62
N LEU A 88 -24.66 11.62 19.62
CA LEU A 88 -24.28 11.33 18.22
C LEU A 88 -23.10 12.18 17.73
N GLY A 89 -23.03 13.43 18.14
CA GLY A 89 -21.92 14.31 17.82
C GLY A 89 -20.59 13.85 18.45
N LEU A 90 -20.62 13.32 19.68
CA LEU A 90 -19.46 12.72 20.33
C LEU A 90 -19.03 11.42 19.61
N ASP A 91 -19.99 10.55 19.29
CA ASP A 91 -19.71 9.31 18.55
C ASP A 91 -19.10 9.60 17.18
N ALA A 92 -19.58 10.65 16.50
CA ALA A 92 -18.99 11.10 15.22
C ALA A 92 -17.55 11.60 15.41
N ARG A 93 -17.30 12.42 16.46
CA ARG A 93 -15.97 12.93 16.79
C ARG A 93 -15.01 11.79 17.07
N ASP A 94 -15.41 10.81 17.88
CA ASP A 94 -14.56 9.67 18.23
C ASP A 94 -14.28 8.77 17.01
N ALA A 95 -15.24 8.62 16.10
CA ALA A 95 -15.04 7.87 14.87
C ALA A 95 -14.04 8.58 13.94
N ILE A 96 -14.22 9.88 13.70
CA ILE A 96 -13.31 10.65 12.84
C ILE A 96 -11.92 10.79 13.48
N ALA A 97 -11.83 10.93 14.81
CA ALA A 97 -10.54 10.96 15.50
C ALA A 97 -9.74 9.66 15.31
N ARG A 98 -10.41 8.51 15.31
CA ARG A 98 -9.75 7.22 15.01
C ARG A 98 -9.23 7.15 13.58
N TYR A 99 -10.02 7.59 12.59
CA TYR A 99 -9.57 7.64 11.20
C TYR A 99 -8.41 8.64 11.00
N CYS A 100 -8.46 9.79 11.69
CA CYS A 100 -7.32 10.73 11.69
C CYS A 100 -6.06 10.11 12.32
N ALA A 101 -6.20 9.33 13.39
CA ALA A 101 -5.07 8.65 14.01
C ALA A 101 -4.45 7.59 13.07
N GLU A 102 -5.28 6.81 12.37
CA GLU A 102 -4.82 5.87 11.34
C GLU A 102 -4.17 6.60 10.16
N GLY A 103 -4.76 7.70 9.70
CA GLY A 103 -4.18 8.52 8.64
C GLY A 103 -2.84 9.14 9.06
N ALA A 104 -2.74 9.72 10.25
CA ALA A 104 -1.50 10.25 10.81
C ALA A 104 -0.42 9.16 10.95
N TRP A 105 -0.81 7.97 11.42
CA TRP A 105 0.07 6.82 11.54
C TRP A 105 0.69 6.43 10.20
N ASN A 106 -0.10 6.42 9.12
CA ASN A 106 0.38 6.08 7.78
C ASN A 106 1.46 7.05 7.26
N PHE A 107 1.42 8.33 7.66
CA PHE A 107 2.46 9.30 7.28
C PHE A 107 3.78 9.10 8.03
N ILE A 108 3.78 8.53 9.21
CA ILE A 108 4.98 8.40 10.06
C ILE A 108 5.52 6.98 10.16
N ASN A 109 4.67 5.96 9.94
CA ASN A 109 5.02 4.55 10.11
C ASN A 109 5.65 3.93 8.84
N SER A 110 6.55 4.67 8.22
CA SER A 110 7.39 4.15 7.13
C SER A 110 8.84 4.12 7.58
N ALA A 111 9.51 3.00 7.37
CA ALA A 111 10.95 2.90 7.59
C ALA A 111 11.69 3.79 6.59
N PRO A 112 12.92 4.22 6.87
CA PRO A 112 13.80 4.86 5.90
C PRO A 112 13.97 3.99 4.66
N TRP A 113 14.06 4.63 3.49
CA TRP A 113 14.38 3.90 2.27
C TRP A 113 15.76 3.24 2.36
N ARG A 114 15.86 2.00 1.90
CA ARG A 114 17.12 1.24 1.85
C ARG A 114 17.17 0.37 0.60
N PRO A 115 18.36 0.08 0.04
CA PRO A 115 18.53 -0.87 -1.04
C PRO A 115 18.04 -2.27 -0.62
N ALA A 116 17.44 -3.02 -1.55
CA ALA A 116 16.80 -4.30 -1.25
C ALA A 116 17.74 -5.42 -0.78
N ASN A 117 19.04 -5.33 -1.05
CA ASN A 117 20.01 -6.41 -0.89
C ASN A 117 20.96 -6.26 0.30
N MET A 118 20.75 -5.29 1.19
CA MET A 118 21.73 -4.96 2.22
C MET A 118 21.14 -4.93 3.63
N GLU A 119 21.94 -5.37 4.61
CA GLU A 119 21.56 -5.37 6.03
C GLU A 119 21.42 -3.96 6.61
N ALA A 120 20.63 -3.85 7.65
CA ALA A 120 19.98 -2.61 8.05
C ALA A 120 20.89 -1.45 8.54
N ASN A 121 22.15 -1.68 8.87
CA ASN A 121 22.93 -0.75 9.69
C ASN A 121 24.11 -0.04 9.00
N ASP A 122 24.47 -0.39 7.77
CA ASP A 122 25.78 -0.01 7.22
C ASP A 122 25.76 0.98 6.04
N ILE A 123 24.59 1.55 5.67
CA ILE A 123 24.52 2.40 4.49
C ILE A 123 24.09 3.82 4.81
N GLU A 124 24.93 4.74 4.44
CA GLU A 124 24.64 6.17 4.40
C GLU A 124 23.88 6.52 3.12
N VAL A 125 22.53 6.56 3.19
CA VAL A 125 21.66 6.79 2.03
C VAL A 125 21.65 8.27 1.63
N ARG A 126 22.21 8.60 0.48
CA ARG A 126 22.12 9.91 -0.17
C ARG A 126 20.89 9.95 -1.07
N VAL A 127 20.15 11.05 -1.02
CA VAL A 127 18.87 11.21 -1.71
C VAL A 127 18.92 12.43 -2.63
N ILE A 128 18.43 12.30 -3.86
CA ILE A 128 18.04 13.46 -4.66
C ILE A 128 16.51 13.56 -4.64
N ALA A 129 15.99 14.70 -4.21
CA ALA A 129 14.56 14.97 -4.21
C ALA A 129 14.20 16.04 -5.25
N ALA A 130 13.14 15.80 -5.99
CA ALA A 130 12.68 16.66 -7.07
C ALA A 130 11.22 17.11 -6.82
N VAL A 131 10.98 18.39 -7.02
CA VAL A 131 9.63 18.97 -6.95
C VAL A 131 9.31 19.62 -8.28
N SER A 132 8.13 19.27 -8.82
CA SER A 132 7.62 19.89 -10.03
C SER A 132 7.19 21.33 -9.77
N GLY A 133 7.43 22.17 -10.74
CA GLY A 133 7.08 23.58 -10.66
C GLY A 133 7.68 24.35 -11.84
N SER A 134 7.67 25.67 -11.72
CA SER A 134 8.29 26.56 -12.70
C SER A 134 9.13 27.61 -11.97
N PRO A 135 10.41 27.28 -11.70
CA PRO A 135 11.24 26.14 -12.15
C PRO A 135 10.96 24.81 -11.41
N ALA A 136 11.31 23.69 -12.04
CA ALA A 136 11.44 22.42 -11.35
C ALA A 136 12.72 22.44 -10.51
N THR A 137 12.63 22.03 -9.25
CA THR A 137 13.71 22.14 -8.28
C THR A 137 14.19 20.75 -7.87
N PHE A 138 15.47 20.50 -7.95
CA PHE A 138 16.14 19.27 -7.53
C PHE A 138 17.12 19.61 -6.41
N VAL A 139 17.11 18.84 -5.35
CA VAL A 139 18.03 19.02 -4.21
C VAL A 139 18.78 17.71 -3.95
N ALA A 140 20.04 17.81 -3.57
CA ALA A 140 20.85 16.69 -3.12
C ALA A 140 20.98 16.77 -1.59
N LEU A 141 20.62 15.67 -0.91
CA LEU A 141 20.75 15.51 0.52
C LEU A 141 21.81 14.43 0.81
N ASP A 142 22.59 14.68 1.85
CA ASP A 142 23.49 13.67 2.41
C ASP A 142 22.72 12.59 3.19
N SER A 143 23.44 11.66 3.79
CA SER A 143 22.87 10.58 4.60
C SER A 143 22.15 11.06 5.86
N THR A 144 22.47 12.25 6.33
CA THR A 144 21.91 12.84 7.54
C THR A 144 20.73 13.78 7.27
N GLY A 145 20.40 14.01 6.00
CA GLY A 145 19.31 14.89 5.57
C GLY A 145 19.70 16.38 5.48
N GLU A 146 20.99 16.69 5.52
CA GLU A 146 21.47 18.05 5.30
C GLU A 146 21.52 18.39 3.80
N LEU A 147 21.20 19.63 3.48
CA LEU A 147 21.21 20.11 2.11
C LEU A 147 22.64 20.28 1.62
N MET A 148 23.05 19.50 0.62
CA MET A 148 24.37 19.60 -0.01
C MET A 148 24.38 20.65 -1.12
N ASP A 149 23.44 20.54 -2.06
CA ASP A 149 23.35 21.38 -3.24
C ASP A 149 21.94 21.33 -3.84
N PHE A 150 21.62 22.26 -4.73
CA PHE A 150 20.38 22.24 -5.48
C PHE A 150 20.54 22.82 -6.89
N ILE A 151 19.70 22.35 -7.82
CA ILE A 151 19.60 22.87 -9.18
C ILE A 151 18.15 23.18 -9.54
N GLN A 152 17.96 24.25 -10.30
CA GLN A 152 16.62 24.67 -10.78
C GLN A 152 16.58 24.64 -12.30
N CYS A 153 15.63 23.92 -12.87
CA CYS A 153 15.43 23.75 -14.30
C CYS A 153 14.12 24.39 -14.73
N HIS A 154 14.19 25.24 -15.75
CA HIS A 154 13.04 26.05 -16.21
C HIS A 154 12.24 25.36 -17.32
N THR A 155 12.87 24.46 -18.09
CA THR A 155 12.24 23.77 -19.23
C THR A 155 11.74 22.37 -18.87
N ILE A 156 12.35 21.75 -17.87
CA ILE A 156 11.93 20.44 -17.36
C ILE A 156 10.56 20.55 -16.68
N GLY A 157 9.63 19.63 -17.02
CA GLY A 157 8.28 19.61 -16.46
C GLY A 157 7.25 20.44 -17.22
N ARG A 158 7.64 21.31 -18.14
CA ARG A 158 6.69 22.07 -18.96
C ARG A 158 6.18 21.27 -20.16
N SER A 159 4.88 21.39 -20.48
CA SER A 159 4.33 20.97 -21.77
C SER A 159 4.89 21.90 -22.86
N LEU A 160 5.71 21.36 -23.74
CA LEU A 160 6.07 22.10 -24.96
C LEU A 160 4.77 22.33 -25.73
N GLY A 161 4.17 23.50 -25.59
CA GLY A 161 3.07 23.94 -26.42
C GLY A 161 3.50 23.90 -27.88
N GLY A 162 2.61 23.42 -28.78
CA GLY A 162 2.85 23.07 -30.16
C GLY A 162 3.72 24.03 -30.97
N PRO A 163 4.02 23.73 -32.25
CA PRO A 163 5.06 24.35 -33.03
C PRO A 163 4.80 25.85 -33.23
N ARG A 164 5.28 26.68 -32.33
CA ARG A 164 5.45 28.12 -32.52
C ARG A 164 6.90 28.38 -32.92
N ALA A 165 7.11 29.32 -33.82
CA ALA A 165 8.41 29.79 -34.27
C ALA A 165 9.34 30.10 -33.08
N GLY A 166 10.36 29.24 -32.85
CA GLY A 166 11.29 29.29 -31.70
C GLY A 166 11.66 27.91 -31.16
N GLY A 167 11.14 26.82 -31.70
CA GLY A 167 11.32 25.46 -31.17
C GLY A 167 12.77 24.95 -31.09
N GLY A 168 13.67 25.46 -31.92
CA GLY A 168 15.10 25.07 -31.90
C GLY A 168 15.82 25.56 -30.65
N GLN A 169 15.61 26.79 -30.21
CA GLN A 169 16.28 27.37 -29.06
C GLN A 169 15.76 26.80 -27.72
N GLN A 170 14.47 26.43 -27.66
CA GLN A 170 13.90 25.74 -26.50
C GLN A 170 14.38 24.29 -26.36
N MET A 171 14.60 23.57 -27.49
CA MET A 171 15.18 22.23 -27.47
C MET A 171 16.65 22.25 -27.06
N MET A 172 17.45 23.24 -27.47
CA MET A 172 18.84 23.39 -27.01
C MET A 172 18.88 23.65 -25.51
N ASN A 173 18.06 24.57 -25.00
CA ASN A 173 18.03 24.85 -23.56
C ASN A 173 17.60 23.63 -22.74
N GLN A 174 16.71 22.79 -23.24
CA GLN A 174 16.30 21.55 -22.55
C GLN A 174 17.42 20.53 -22.52
N GLN A 175 18.21 20.39 -23.58
CA GLN A 175 19.36 19.50 -23.61
C GLN A 175 20.46 19.96 -22.65
N ASP A 176 20.71 21.26 -22.56
CA ASP A 176 21.68 21.83 -21.63
C ASP A 176 21.23 21.60 -20.16
N GLU A 177 19.93 21.76 -19.86
CA GLU A 177 19.39 21.46 -18.53
C GLU A 177 19.48 19.97 -18.19
N ILE A 178 19.22 19.07 -19.15
CA ILE A 178 19.37 17.62 -18.95
C ILE A 178 20.85 17.28 -18.68
N GLN A 179 21.79 17.89 -19.41
CA GLN A 179 23.21 17.67 -19.17
C GLN A 179 23.63 18.17 -17.79
N ALA A 180 23.21 19.37 -17.41
CA ALA A 180 23.47 19.90 -16.07
C ALA A 180 22.88 19.01 -14.95
N LEU A 181 21.70 18.43 -15.18
CA LEU A 181 21.09 17.48 -14.25
C LEU A 181 21.86 16.15 -14.21
N MET A 182 22.39 15.67 -15.33
CA MET A 182 23.28 14.50 -15.37
C MET A 182 24.54 14.76 -14.53
N ASP A 183 25.21 15.90 -14.76
CA ASP A 183 26.41 16.27 -14.02
C ASP A 183 26.13 16.39 -12.51
N PHE A 184 24.97 16.93 -12.15
CA PHE A 184 24.50 17.01 -10.76
C PHE A 184 24.33 15.64 -10.13
N VAL A 185 23.67 14.68 -10.80
CA VAL A 185 23.47 13.31 -10.31
C VAL A 185 24.80 12.57 -10.19
N VAL A 186 25.69 12.71 -11.18
CA VAL A 186 27.03 12.11 -11.19
C VAL A 186 27.91 12.64 -10.04
N HIS A 187 27.81 13.96 -9.75
CA HIS A 187 28.56 14.59 -8.68
C HIS A 187 28.15 14.10 -7.29
N HIS A 188 26.83 14.05 -7.04
CA HIS A 188 26.30 13.71 -5.72
C HIS A 188 26.11 12.22 -5.47
N ARG A 189 26.15 11.39 -6.53
CA ARG A 189 26.04 9.91 -6.46
C ARG A 189 24.94 9.44 -5.52
N PRO A 190 23.66 9.75 -5.78
CA PRO A 190 22.56 9.37 -4.92
C PRO A 190 22.30 7.86 -5.00
N HIS A 191 21.75 7.29 -3.93
CA HIS A 191 21.26 5.92 -3.93
C HIS A 191 19.83 5.82 -4.47
N VAL A 192 19.06 6.89 -4.28
CA VAL A 192 17.67 6.99 -4.74
C VAL A 192 17.32 8.40 -5.16
N CYS A 193 16.49 8.52 -6.18
CA CYS A 193 15.85 9.76 -6.59
C CYS A 193 14.36 9.72 -6.27
N VAL A 194 13.81 10.77 -5.68
CA VAL A 194 12.39 10.87 -5.35
C VAL A 194 11.76 12.09 -5.98
N VAL A 195 10.54 11.93 -6.49
CA VAL A 195 9.78 12.99 -7.15
C VAL A 195 8.47 13.20 -6.41
N GLY A 196 8.20 14.43 -6.01
CA GLY A 196 6.95 14.78 -5.33
C GLY A 196 5.73 14.68 -6.24
N GLY A 197 4.72 13.93 -5.79
CA GLY A 197 3.49 13.71 -6.54
C GLY A 197 2.50 14.85 -6.40
N SER A 198 2.74 16.00 -7.06
CA SER A 198 1.86 17.17 -6.95
C SER A 198 1.01 17.47 -8.18
N GLY A 199 0.79 16.48 -9.04
CA GLY A 199 0.01 16.60 -10.26
C GLY A 199 0.72 16.07 -11.49
N MET A 200 0.09 16.18 -12.64
CA MET A 200 0.57 15.58 -13.89
C MET A 200 1.92 16.13 -14.40
N ASP A 201 2.33 17.31 -13.96
CA ASP A 201 3.66 17.83 -14.30
C ASP A 201 4.79 17.04 -13.63
N SER A 202 4.54 16.45 -12.46
CA SER A 202 5.48 15.56 -11.78
C SER A 202 5.84 14.32 -12.61
N LYS A 203 4.91 13.81 -13.42
CA LYS A 203 5.15 12.70 -14.34
C LYS A 203 6.31 13.00 -15.29
N ARG A 204 6.34 14.22 -15.85
CA ARG A 204 7.42 14.62 -16.78
C ARG A 204 8.76 14.75 -16.10
N VAL A 205 8.75 15.23 -14.84
CA VAL A 205 9.97 15.29 -14.03
C VAL A 205 10.52 13.88 -13.80
N LYS A 206 9.66 12.91 -13.43
CA LYS A 206 10.07 11.49 -13.28
C LYS A 206 10.57 10.90 -14.59
N GLU A 207 9.89 11.13 -15.71
CA GLU A 207 10.32 10.67 -17.04
C GLU A 207 11.71 11.22 -17.41
N THR A 208 11.95 12.51 -17.12
CA THR A 208 13.27 13.13 -17.35
C THR A 208 14.33 12.55 -16.43
N MET A 209 14.02 12.32 -15.14
CA MET A 209 14.95 11.67 -14.21
C MET A 209 15.29 10.24 -14.65
N ASN A 210 14.31 9.46 -15.09
CA ASN A 210 14.55 8.11 -15.63
C ASN A 210 15.44 8.15 -16.87
N LEU A 211 15.26 9.13 -17.75
CA LEU A 211 16.13 9.32 -18.92
C LEU A 211 17.55 9.67 -18.51
N VAL A 212 17.73 10.55 -17.51
CA VAL A 212 19.05 10.93 -16.98
C VAL A 212 19.74 9.74 -16.35
N VAL A 213 19.04 9.01 -15.47
CA VAL A 213 19.58 7.82 -14.80
C VAL A 213 19.94 6.72 -15.82
N GLY A 214 19.08 6.49 -16.83
CA GLY A 214 19.35 5.53 -17.91
C GLY A 214 20.61 5.88 -18.68
N ARG A 215 20.82 7.17 -19.03
CA ARG A 215 22.05 7.62 -19.69
C ARG A 215 23.29 7.46 -18.81
N ILE A 216 23.18 7.76 -17.51
CA ILE A 216 24.29 7.56 -16.58
C ILE A 216 24.68 6.09 -16.50
N LEU A 217 23.70 5.18 -16.47
CA LEU A 217 23.94 3.74 -16.47
C LEU A 217 24.69 3.28 -17.72
N GLU A 218 24.36 3.85 -18.88
CA GLU A 218 24.99 3.52 -20.16
C GLU A 218 26.36 4.18 -20.33
N GLU A 219 26.50 5.48 -20.03
CA GLU A 219 27.69 6.28 -20.34
C GLU A 219 28.70 6.29 -19.19
N GLN A 220 28.24 6.29 -17.93
CA GLN A 220 29.07 6.48 -16.74
C GLN A 220 28.70 5.52 -15.60
N PRO A 221 28.71 4.20 -15.78
CA PRO A 221 28.27 3.23 -14.77
C PRO A 221 29.03 3.32 -13.44
N ARG A 222 30.26 3.85 -13.46
CA ARG A 222 31.09 4.07 -12.24
C ARG A 222 30.56 5.20 -11.35
N ALA A 223 29.65 6.03 -11.83
CA ALA A 223 29.03 7.09 -11.04
C ALA A 223 27.92 6.55 -10.13
N ILE A 224 27.44 5.33 -10.38
CA ILE A 224 26.44 4.66 -9.54
C ILE A 224 27.13 4.18 -8.26
N PRO A 225 26.55 4.39 -7.06
CA PRO A 225 27.07 3.83 -5.82
C PRO A 225 27.17 2.31 -5.88
N GLU A 226 28.22 1.73 -5.27
CA GLU A 226 28.45 0.28 -5.30
C GLU A 226 27.34 -0.52 -4.60
N GLU A 227 26.62 0.14 -3.69
CA GLU A 227 25.56 -0.42 -2.85
C GLU A 227 24.26 -0.67 -3.63
N VAL A 228 24.10 -0.07 -4.81
CA VAL A 228 22.89 -0.21 -5.63
C VAL A 228 23.26 -0.63 -7.05
N SER A 229 22.44 -1.49 -7.65
CA SER A 229 22.61 -1.90 -9.06
C SER A 229 22.23 -0.79 -10.04
N GLU A 230 21.27 0.04 -9.65
CA GLU A 230 20.76 1.18 -10.40
C GLU A 230 20.19 2.23 -9.44
N ILE A 231 20.16 3.48 -9.85
CA ILE A 231 19.53 4.56 -9.10
C ILE A 231 18.02 4.50 -9.36
N ALA A 232 17.26 4.08 -8.35
CA ALA A 232 15.81 4.01 -8.46
C ALA A 232 15.16 5.41 -8.46
N VAL A 233 14.11 5.61 -9.27
CA VAL A 233 13.32 6.85 -9.29
C VAL A 233 11.89 6.59 -8.90
N HIS A 234 11.45 7.11 -7.75
CA HIS A 234 10.14 6.86 -7.18
C HIS A 234 9.30 8.13 -7.03
N PHE A 235 7.97 8.00 -7.15
CA PHE A 235 7.08 9.03 -6.63
C PHE A 235 6.90 8.89 -5.12
N VAL A 236 6.77 10.03 -4.45
CA VAL A 236 6.46 10.12 -3.02
C VAL A 236 5.33 11.14 -2.84
N ASP A 237 4.44 10.87 -1.88
CA ASP A 237 3.40 11.82 -1.50
C ASP A 237 4.06 13.08 -0.91
N ASP A 238 3.74 14.22 -1.46
CA ASP A 238 4.32 15.49 -1.07
C ASP A 238 3.41 16.34 -0.16
N ALA A 239 2.35 15.76 0.39
CA ALA A 239 1.42 16.47 1.28
C ALA A 239 2.13 17.07 2.50
N VAL A 240 3.03 16.31 3.14
CA VAL A 240 3.85 16.79 4.26
C VAL A 240 4.84 17.85 3.79
N ALA A 241 5.52 17.63 2.66
CA ALA A 241 6.49 18.56 2.12
C ALA A 241 5.89 19.92 1.72
N LYS A 242 4.65 19.91 1.20
CA LYS A 242 3.89 21.16 0.93
C LYS A 242 3.63 21.98 2.19
N LEU A 243 3.36 21.34 3.32
CA LEU A 243 3.20 22.06 4.57
C LEU A 243 4.54 22.63 5.07
N CYS A 244 5.63 21.90 4.89
CA CYS A 244 6.97 22.35 5.25
C CYS A 244 7.41 23.61 4.48
N GLU A 245 6.96 23.81 3.27
CA GLU A 245 7.22 25.00 2.45
C GLU A 245 6.85 26.29 3.20
N GLN A 246 5.77 26.27 3.96
CA GLN A 246 5.26 27.41 4.71
C GLN A 246 5.59 27.37 6.20
N ALA A 247 6.06 26.23 6.71
CA ALA A 247 6.24 25.99 8.13
C ALA A 247 7.27 26.91 8.78
N THR A 248 6.92 27.34 9.98
CA THR A 248 7.75 28.23 10.78
C THR A 248 9.10 27.62 11.13
N ALA A 249 9.10 26.33 11.46
CA ALA A 249 10.32 25.59 11.81
C ALA A 249 11.29 25.48 10.63
N THR A 250 10.79 25.13 9.44
CA THR A 250 11.61 24.99 8.22
C THR A 250 12.22 26.32 7.79
N LYS A 251 11.44 27.41 7.87
CA LYS A 251 11.92 28.78 7.56
C LYS A 251 12.94 29.28 8.56
N ALA A 252 12.82 28.89 9.84
CA ALA A 252 13.81 29.25 10.86
C ALA A 252 15.14 28.49 10.69
N GLU A 253 15.08 27.27 10.20
CA GLU A 253 16.26 26.43 9.91
C GLU A 253 17.02 26.95 8.67
N MET A 254 16.28 27.25 7.59
CA MET A 254 16.85 27.64 6.31
C MET A 254 16.23 28.96 5.80
N PRO A 255 16.54 30.11 6.44
CA PRO A 255 15.87 31.38 6.19
C PRO A 255 16.15 31.98 4.80
N GLU A 256 17.29 31.61 4.19
CA GLU A 256 17.71 32.17 2.89
C GLU A 256 17.21 31.35 1.69
N GLN A 257 16.61 30.18 1.93
CA GLN A 257 16.22 29.28 0.87
C GLN A 257 14.82 29.59 0.31
N GLN A 258 14.67 29.34 -0.99
CA GLN A 258 13.38 29.51 -1.67
C GLN A 258 12.37 28.46 -1.21
N PRO A 259 11.06 28.74 -1.22
CA PRO A 259 10.01 27.80 -0.82
C PRO A 259 10.06 26.45 -1.54
N SER A 260 10.38 26.44 -2.85
CA SER A 260 10.51 25.21 -3.62
C SER A 260 11.69 24.33 -3.18
N VAL A 261 12.79 24.96 -2.73
CA VAL A 261 13.94 24.25 -2.16
C VAL A 261 13.57 23.66 -0.81
N LEU A 262 12.90 24.43 0.08
CA LEU A 262 12.42 23.94 1.38
C LEU A 262 11.51 22.71 1.22
N ARG A 263 10.60 22.78 0.24
CA ARG A 263 9.71 21.67 -0.07
C ARG A 263 10.48 20.44 -0.59
N ALA A 264 11.45 20.64 -1.47
CA ALA A 264 12.26 19.55 -2.00
C ALA A 264 13.14 18.90 -0.91
N VAL A 265 13.73 19.69 0.00
CA VAL A 265 14.46 19.19 1.17
C VAL A 265 13.55 18.37 2.08
N ALA A 266 12.36 18.89 2.42
CA ALA A 266 11.40 18.18 3.23
C ALA A 266 10.96 16.85 2.59
N LEU A 267 10.78 16.83 1.24
CA LEU A 267 10.45 15.61 0.50
C LEU A 267 11.54 14.54 0.63
N GLY A 268 12.80 14.92 0.46
CA GLY A 268 13.92 13.99 0.62
C GLY A 268 14.08 13.48 2.05
N ARG A 269 13.95 14.36 3.04
CA ARG A 269 13.94 14.01 4.47
C ARG A 269 12.77 13.08 4.84
N THR A 270 11.62 13.18 4.18
CA THR A 270 10.49 12.25 4.39
C THR A 270 10.86 10.82 4.05
N VAL A 271 11.77 10.62 3.09
CA VAL A 271 12.26 9.27 2.71
C VAL A 271 13.32 8.76 3.70
N GLN A 272 14.06 9.66 4.33
CA GLN A 272 15.07 9.32 5.34
C GLN A 272 14.48 9.18 6.74
N ASN A 273 13.60 10.09 7.16
CA ASN A 273 12.95 10.06 8.48
C ASN A 273 11.60 10.80 8.47
N PRO A 274 10.50 10.16 8.06
CA PRO A 274 9.19 10.79 7.96
C PRO A 274 8.69 11.33 9.32
N ALA A 275 8.99 10.66 10.42
CA ALA A 275 8.57 11.08 11.75
C ALA A 275 9.16 12.44 12.15
N ALA A 276 10.43 12.70 11.83
CA ALA A 276 11.07 13.97 12.13
C ALA A 276 10.45 15.14 11.34
N VAL A 277 10.13 14.91 10.05
CA VAL A 277 9.50 15.92 9.20
C VAL A 277 8.09 16.24 9.68
N VAL A 278 7.27 15.23 9.98
CA VAL A 278 5.92 15.42 10.51
C VAL A 278 5.97 16.12 11.88
N ALA A 279 6.88 15.72 12.77
CA ALA A 279 7.05 16.31 14.09
C ALA A 279 7.41 17.81 14.04
N SER A 280 8.18 18.23 13.03
CA SER A 280 8.57 19.64 12.86
C SER A 280 7.37 20.56 12.63
N LEU A 281 6.30 20.06 12.00
CA LEU A 281 5.07 20.79 11.68
C LEU A 281 4.13 20.97 12.89
N VAL A 282 4.36 20.22 13.98
CA VAL A 282 3.49 20.27 15.15
C VAL A 282 3.65 21.58 15.92
N SER A 283 4.88 22.07 16.04
CA SER A 283 5.20 23.24 16.85
C SER A 283 4.53 24.54 16.37
N GLY A 284 4.38 24.70 15.06
CA GLY A 284 3.69 25.86 14.44
C GLY A 284 2.19 25.60 14.24
N GLY A 285 1.77 24.34 14.45
CA GLY A 285 0.39 23.92 14.26
C GLY A 285 -0.01 23.74 12.78
N GLU A 286 0.96 23.77 11.86
CA GLU A 286 0.74 23.56 10.41
C GLU A 286 0.25 22.13 10.16
N ILE A 287 0.62 21.19 11.00
CA ILE A 287 0.22 19.78 10.92
C ILE A 287 -1.29 19.58 10.91
N ALA A 288 -2.06 20.50 11.49
CA ALA A 288 -3.51 20.43 11.48
C ALA A 288 -4.14 20.49 10.08
N ALA A 289 -3.39 21.01 9.08
CA ALA A 289 -3.81 21.04 7.68
C ALA A 289 -3.46 19.76 6.90
N LEU A 290 -2.74 18.80 7.51
CA LEU A 290 -2.45 17.52 6.87
C LEU A 290 -3.75 16.75 6.59
N PRO A 291 -3.96 16.24 5.36
CA PRO A 291 -5.18 15.51 5.01
C PRO A 291 -5.12 14.05 5.54
N MET A 292 -5.38 13.87 6.83
CA MET A 292 -5.34 12.57 7.49
C MET A 292 -6.59 11.72 7.19
N CYS A 293 -7.77 12.36 7.15
CA CYS A 293 -9.00 11.69 6.76
C CYS A 293 -10.03 12.68 6.20
N PRO A 294 -11.01 12.21 5.40
CA PRO A 294 -12.14 13.03 4.99
C PRO A 294 -12.93 13.56 6.21
N MET A 295 -13.49 14.74 6.12
CA MET A 295 -14.34 15.40 7.15
C MET A 295 -13.62 15.79 8.45
N GLN A 296 -12.31 15.63 8.56
CA GLN A 296 -11.57 16.04 9.76
C GLN A 296 -11.82 17.49 10.15
N GLU A 297 -11.97 18.38 9.17
CA GLU A 297 -12.17 19.83 9.41
C GLU A 297 -13.60 20.18 9.88
N SER A 298 -14.58 19.35 9.53
CA SER A 298 -15.97 19.58 9.91
C SER A 298 -16.32 19.05 11.29
N VAL A 299 -15.57 18.07 11.78
CA VAL A 299 -15.89 17.35 13.01
C VAL A 299 -14.88 17.61 14.13
N LEU A 300 -13.59 17.76 13.78
CA LEU A 300 -12.50 17.95 14.75
C LEU A 300 -11.98 19.38 14.77
N SER A 301 -11.69 19.90 15.95
CA SER A 301 -11.00 21.17 16.11
C SER A 301 -9.53 21.08 15.65
N LYS A 302 -8.90 22.23 15.44
CA LYS A 302 -7.47 22.30 15.14
C LYS A 302 -6.63 21.62 16.23
N ASP A 303 -6.93 21.88 17.48
CA ASP A 303 -6.21 21.35 18.64
C ASP A 303 -6.38 19.84 18.78
N ASP A 304 -7.58 19.30 18.50
CA ASP A 304 -7.83 17.85 18.47
C ASP A 304 -6.95 17.17 17.42
N ARG A 305 -6.85 17.72 16.22
CA ARG A 305 -6.03 17.17 15.14
C ARG A 305 -4.55 17.17 15.48
N ILE A 306 -4.06 18.24 16.10
CA ILE A 306 -2.68 18.32 16.59
C ILE A 306 -2.43 17.27 17.67
N ALA A 307 -3.32 17.16 18.66
CA ALA A 307 -3.19 16.21 19.75
C ALA A 307 -3.18 14.74 19.25
N ILE A 308 -3.98 14.42 18.24
CA ILE A 308 -3.99 13.10 17.60
C ILE A 308 -2.62 12.78 17.01
N VAL A 309 -2.02 13.69 16.24
CA VAL A 309 -0.69 13.48 15.64
C VAL A 309 0.39 13.38 16.71
N GLU A 310 0.35 14.23 17.74
CA GLU A 310 1.30 14.14 18.86
C GLU A 310 1.25 12.78 19.55
N GLN A 311 0.05 12.23 19.76
CA GLN A 311 -0.12 10.91 20.36
C GLN A 311 0.49 9.79 19.48
N GLN A 312 0.30 9.87 18.16
CA GLN A 312 0.91 8.90 17.25
C GLN A 312 2.44 9.04 17.21
N LEU A 313 2.98 10.26 17.23
CA LEU A 313 4.42 10.51 17.32
C LEU A 313 5.02 9.97 18.64
N VAL A 314 4.36 10.17 19.77
CA VAL A 314 4.81 9.58 21.05
C VAL A 314 4.86 8.06 20.93
N THR A 315 3.81 7.43 20.39
CA THR A 315 3.78 5.99 20.22
C THR A 315 4.94 5.50 19.35
N LEU A 316 5.12 6.11 18.18
CA LEU A 316 6.15 5.71 17.22
C LEU A 316 7.56 5.92 17.78
N VAL A 317 7.84 7.09 18.32
CA VAL A 317 9.18 7.45 18.82
C VAL A 317 9.63 6.51 19.93
N ASN A 318 8.71 6.11 20.83
CA ASN A 318 9.06 5.17 21.90
C ASN A 318 9.16 3.71 21.40
N GLN A 319 8.54 3.36 20.29
CA GLN A 319 8.72 2.06 19.65
C GLN A 319 10.04 1.95 18.87
N VAL A 320 10.40 3.00 18.14
CA VAL A 320 11.59 3.02 17.26
C VAL A 320 12.86 3.36 18.04
N GLY A 321 12.74 4.21 19.07
CA GLY A 321 13.87 4.80 19.78
C GLY A 321 14.47 6.00 19.02
N VAL A 322 15.32 6.74 19.73
CA VAL A 322 16.00 7.94 19.22
C VAL A 322 17.48 7.84 19.50
N ASP A 323 18.32 7.91 18.49
CA ASP A 323 19.75 8.09 18.65
C ASP A 323 20.04 9.53 19.08
N ILE A 324 20.43 9.70 20.32
CA ILE A 324 20.55 11.02 20.91
C ILE A 324 21.74 11.81 20.36
N ASN A 325 22.82 11.15 19.99
CA ASN A 325 24.01 11.77 19.42
C ASN A 325 23.74 12.26 17.99
N MET A 326 23.15 11.40 17.15
CA MET A 326 22.75 11.77 15.80
C MET A 326 21.74 12.92 15.80
N VAL A 327 20.69 12.81 16.65
CA VAL A 327 19.68 13.86 16.74
C VAL A 327 20.24 15.16 17.30
N SER A 328 21.20 15.13 18.23
CA SER A 328 21.84 16.35 18.77
C SER A 328 22.66 17.08 17.71
N ALA A 329 23.28 16.34 16.78
CA ALA A 329 24.09 16.92 15.69
C ALA A 329 23.21 17.63 14.64
N HIS A 330 22.01 17.12 14.36
CA HIS A 330 21.15 17.59 13.26
C HIS A 330 19.89 18.32 13.74
N PRO A 331 19.84 19.66 13.60
CA PRO A 331 18.77 20.52 14.11
C PRO A 331 17.34 20.09 13.71
N TRP A 332 17.16 19.63 12.48
CA TRP A 332 15.85 19.21 11.97
C TRP A 332 15.27 17.96 12.67
N CYS A 333 16.13 17.15 13.29
CA CYS A 333 15.73 15.97 14.08
C CYS A 333 15.48 16.26 15.56
N HIS A 334 15.92 17.43 16.09
CA HIS A 334 15.81 17.76 17.53
C HIS A 334 14.41 17.58 18.10
N VAL A 335 13.41 17.82 17.28
CA VAL A 335 12.00 17.75 17.66
C VAL A 335 11.59 16.37 18.13
N LEU A 336 12.23 15.28 17.69
CA LEU A 336 11.92 13.91 18.09
C LEU A 336 12.11 13.66 19.58
N VAL A 337 13.11 14.31 20.20
CA VAL A 337 13.43 14.11 21.62
C VAL A 337 12.25 14.49 22.54
N ARG A 338 11.40 15.45 22.12
CA ARG A 338 10.23 15.86 22.91
C ARG A 338 9.14 14.80 23.02
N TYR A 339 9.15 13.80 22.14
CA TYR A 339 8.16 12.72 22.09
C TYR A 339 8.62 11.45 22.81
N ILE A 340 9.83 11.44 23.35
CA ILE A 340 10.30 10.38 24.25
C ILE A 340 9.50 10.43 25.56
N GLY A 341 9.10 9.26 26.05
CA GLY A 341 8.33 9.10 27.28
C GLY A 341 8.95 9.83 28.47
N GLY A 342 8.18 10.67 29.17
CA GLY A 342 8.65 11.47 30.28
C GLY A 342 9.37 12.78 29.92
N LEU A 343 9.75 12.97 28.64
CA LEU A 343 10.26 14.23 28.14
C LEU A 343 9.12 15.10 27.63
N GLY A 344 9.38 16.32 27.40
CA GLY A 344 8.47 17.29 26.80
C GLY A 344 9.31 18.45 26.34
N PRO A 345 8.78 19.50 25.74
CA PRO A 345 9.57 20.53 25.08
C PRO A 345 10.73 21.09 25.93
N ARG A 346 10.46 21.42 27.19
CA ARG A 346 11.48 21.99 28.12
C ARG A 346 12.59 20.99 28.45
N LYS A 347 12.22 19.74 28.79
CA LYS A 347 13.19 18.73 29.20
C LYS A 347 14.02 18.26 27.98
N ALA A 348 13.37 18.09 26.80
CA ALA A 348 14.05 17.79 25.56
C ALA A 348 15.15 18.83 25.24
N THR A 349 14.82 20.11 25.34
CA THR A 349 15.80 21.20 25.16
C THR A 349 16.95 21.11 26.15
N ASN A 350 16.66 20.84 27.44
CA ASN A 350 17.71 20.70 28.46
C ASN A 350 18.64 19.51 28.17
N VAL A 351 18.07 18.36 27.73
CA VAL A 351 18.85 17.17 27.32
C VAL A 351 19.75 17.47 26.13
N LEU A 352 19.22 18.07 25.06
CA LEU A 352 20.01 18.44 23.88
C LEU A 352 21.11 19.45 24.23
N ASN A 353 20.84 20.43 25.09
CA ASN A 353 21.87 21.38 25.54
C ASN A 353 22.95 20.71 26.37
N ALA A 354 22.57 19.73 27.18
CA ALA A 354 23.56 18.98 27.97
C ALA A 354 24.45 18.10 27.10
N VAL A 355 23.86 17.42 26.12
CA VAL A 355 24.63 16.61 25.11
C VAL A 355 25.63 17.49 24.37
N ARG A 356 25.21 18.67 23.90
CA ARG A 356 26.09 19.63 23.22
C ARG A 356 27.15 20.24 24.09
N ALA A 357 26.93 20.32 25.39
CA ALA A 357 27.91 20.84 26.34
C ALA A 357 29.01 19.84 26.72
N ASN A 358 28.83 18.57 26.40
CA ASN A 358 29.84 17.53 26.58
C ASN A 358 31.02 17.71 25.59
N ASP A 359 32.18 17.19 25.96
CA ASP A 359 33.33 17.15 25.05
C ASP A 359 33.02 16.39 23.77
N GLY A 360 33.18 17.05 22.65
CA GLY A 360 32.81 16.50 21.33
C GLY A 360 31.32 16.55 20.98
N GLY A 361 30.46 17.05 21.88
CA GLY A 361 29.02 17.15 21.63
C GLY A 361 28.27 15.79 21.59
N VAL A 362 28.86 14.77 22.20
CA VAL A 362 28.36 13.40 22.26
C VAL A 362 28.22 12.91 23.69
N VAL A 363 27.44 11.87 23.88
CA VAL A 363 27.25 11.16 25.14
C VAL A 363 27.69 9.73 24.97
N ASP A 364 28.50 9.21 25.89
CA ASP A 364 29.08 7.86 25.82
C ASP A 364 28.19 6.83 26.54
N SER A 365 27.30 7.24 27.44
CA SER A 365 26.41 6.33 28.15
C SER A 365 25.06 6.96 28.46
N ARG A 366 24.01 6.13 28.50
CA ARG A 366 22.68 6.54 28.99
C ARG A 366 22.75 7.07 30.42
N ALA A 367 23.67 6.54 31.24
CA ALA A 367 23.85 6.96 32.65
C ALA A 367 24.21 8.44 32.79
N ASP A 368 24.94 9.02 31.83
CA ASP A 368 25.35 10.42 31.85
C ASP A 368 24.15 11.38 31.75
N LEU A 369 23.06 10.93 31.14
CA LEU A 369 21.81 11.69 31.01
C LEU A 369 20.98 11.70 32.29
N LYS A 370 21.26 10.81 33.26
CA LYS A 370 20.49 10.69 34.50
C LYS A 370 20.52 11.97 35.32
N GLY A 371 21.68 12.60 35.44
CA GLY A 371 21.85 13.84 36.15
C GLY A 371 21.06 15.02 35.57
N VAL A 372 20.85 15.03 34.26
CA VAL A 372 20.12 16.08 33.54
C VAL A 372 18.60 15.87 33.62
N MET A 373 18.15 14.62 33.53
CA MET A 373 16.72 14.29 33.50
C MET A 373 16.10 14.14 34.88
N GLY A 374 16.88 13.69 35.89
CA GLY A 374 16.40 13.21 37.19
C GLY A 374 15.88 11.78 37.14
N ASP A 375 15.87 11.09 38.27
CA ASP A 375 15.64 9.63 38.36
C ASP A 375 14.34 9.15 37.75
N ILE A 376 13.22 9.82 38.05
CA ILE A 376 11.89 9.39 37.55
C ILE A 376 11.77 9.55 36.02
N VAL A 377 12.27 10.66 35.51
CA VAL A 377 12.21 10.91 34.04
C VAL A 377 13.14 9.98 33.31
N PHE A 378 14.32 9.76 33.84
CA PHE A 378 15.31 8.83 33.29
C PHE A 378 14.74 7.41 33.19
N LYS A 379 14.07 6.91 34.23
CA LYS A 379 13.38 5.61 34.18
C LYS A 379 12.37 5.50 33.06
N ASN A 380 11.66 6.57 32.73
CA ASN A 380 10.66 6.53 31.66
C ASN A 380 11.27 6.68 30.24
N ALA A 381 12.40 7.36 30.14
CA ALA A 381 13.00 7.74 28.87
C ALA A 381 14.11 6.78 28.40
N ALA A 382 14.84 6.15 29.34
CA ALA A 382 16.11 5.49 29.04
C ALA A 382 16.02 4.38 27.98
N ALA A 383 14.97 3.57 27.97
CA ALA A 383 14.82 2.50 26.98
C ALA A 383 14.60 3.01 25.54
N SER A 384 14.05 4.21 25.39
CA SER A 384 13.80 4.83 24.09
C SER A 384 14.96 5.70 23.58
N ILE A 385 16.02 5.85 24.37
CA ILE A 385 17.24 6.57 23.96
C ILE A 385 18.28 5.54 23.52
N ARG A 386 18.72 5.66 22.28
CA ARG A 386 19.80 4.87 21.71
C ARG A 386 21.09 5.67 21.70
N ILE A 387 22.22 4.99 21.91
CA ILE A 387 23.58 5.56 21.74
C ILE A 387 24.34 4.55 20.88
N THR A 388 24.66 4.89 19.63
CA THR A 388 25.16 3.94 18.64
C THR A 388 26.59 3.49 18.93
N ASP A 389 27.50 4.35 19.28
CA ASP A 389 28.92 4.03 19.46
C ASP A 389 29.34 3.87 20.93
N ALA A 390 28.37 3.50 21.79
CA ALA A 390 28.57 3.34 23.21
C ALA A 390 28.64 1.87 23.65
N ASP A 391 28.42 1.61 24.95
CA ASP A 391 28.25 0.28 25.52
C ASP A 391 27.15 -0.48 24.74
N MET A 392 27.42 -1.74 24.40
CA MET A 392 26.46 -2.53 23.61
C MET A 392 25.07 -2.63 24.23
N LEU A 393 24.95 -2.56 25.56
CA LEU A 393 23.66 -2.53 26.24
C LEU A 393 22.93 -1.18 26.06
N ASP A 394 23.65 -0.08 25.86
CA ASP A 394 23.06 1.23 25.52
C ASP A 394 22.68 1.33 24.03
N SER A 395 23.14 0.41 23.20
CA SER A 395 22.78 0.32 21.78
C SER A 395 21.53 -0.54 21.50
N ILE A 396 20.94 -1.18 22.51
CA ILE A 396 19.73 -2.04 22.39
C ILE A 396 18.55 -1.47 23.19
N ARG A 397 17.30 -1.93 22.88
CA ARG A 397 16.07 -1.53 23.63
C ARG A 397 15.97 -2.18 25.01
N CYS A 398 17.05 -2.35 25.68
CA CYS A 398 17.06 -2.84 27.06
C CYS A 398 17.05 -1.65 28.02
N HIS A 399 16.14 -1.68 29.00
CA HIS A 399 16.12 -0.66 30.05
C HIS A 399 17.31 -0.84 31.00
N PRO A 400 17.99 0.21 31.45
CA PRO A 400 19.15 0.09 32.35
C PRO A 400 18.90 -0.71 33.64
N GLU A 401 17.67 -0.71 34.16
CA GLU A 401 17.28 -1.56 35.30
C GLU A 401 17.33 -3.07 35.01
N ASN A 402 17.33 -3.45 33.73
CA ASN A 402 17.35 -4.85 33.30
C ASN A 402 18.70 -5.31 32.75
N TYR A 403 19.75 -4.46 32.85
CA TYR A 403 21.10 -4.84 32.37
C TYR A 403 21.66 -6.06 33.09
N ASP A 404 21.40 -6.19 34.41
CA ASP A 404 21.80 -7.37 35.16
C ASP A 404 21.15 -8.65 34.60
N HIS A 405 19.90 -8.58 34.19
CA HIS A 405 19.20 -9.70 33.56
C HIS A 405 19.76 -10.00 32.17
N ALA A 406 20.09 -8.97 31.40
CA ALA A 406 20.73 -9.13 30.10
C ALA A 406 22.10 -9.81 30.23
N ILE A 407 22.92 -9.36 31.19
CA ILE A 407 24.21 -9.98 31.50
C ILE A 407 24.03 -11.44 31.97
N ALA A 408 23.05 -11.73 32.81
CA ALA A 408 22.75 -13.08 33.24
C ALA A 408 22.40 -14.02 32.07
N ILE A 409 21.64 -13.55 31.08
CA ILE A 409 21.37 -14.32 29.85
C ILE A 409 22.68 -14.63 29.12
N VAL A 410 23.57 -13.64 28.99
CA VAL A 410 24.86 -13.79 28.28
C VAL A 410 25.78 -14.78 29.02
N VAL A 411 25.88 -14.65 30.35
CA VAL A 411 26.67 -15.55 31.20
C VAL A 411 26.20 -16.99 31.04
N ASN A 412 24.89 -17.23 31.10
CA ASN A 412 24.30 -18.56 30.92
C ASN A 412 24.50 -19.06 29.49
N ALA A 413 24.36 -18.25 28.47
CA ALA A 413 24.54 -18.63 27.07
C ALA A 413 25.97 -19.08 26.78
N LEU A 414 26.95 -18.37 27.32
CA LEU A 414 28.37 -18.63 27.06
C LEU A 414 29.04 -19.55 28.08
N ASP A 415 28.31 -19.98 29.12
CA ASP A 415 28.81 -20.80 30.23
C ASP A 415 30.01 -20.16 30.93
N ILE A 416 29.98 -18.87 31.15
CA ILE A 416 31.04 -18.10 31.80
C ILE A 416 30.58 -17.84 33.24
N GLN A 417 31.05 -18.64 34.18
CA GLN A 417 30.69 -18.49 35.59
C GLN A 417 31.38 -17.28 36.21
N GLU A 418 30.61 -16.46 36.96
CA GLU A 418 30.97 -15.42 37.96
C GLU A 418 32.06 -14.38 37.61
N GLN A 419 32.82 -14.53 36.53
CA GLN A 419 33.95 -13.65 36.19
C GLN A 419 33.55 -12.32 35.54
N MET A 420 32.33 -12.17 34.99
CA MET A 420 31.96 -10.97 34.24
C MET A 420 31.82 -9.69 35.07
N MET A 421 31.49 -9.81 36.34
CA MET A 421 31.38 -8.62 37.24
C MET A 421 32.73 -8.05 37.60
N GLU A 422 33.79 -8.88 37.59
CA GLU A 422 35.16 -8.47 37.95
C GLU A 422 36.02 -8.08 36.72
N MET A 423 35.49 -8.27 35.52
CA MET A 423 36.21 -7.96 34.26
C MET A 423 36.22 -6.49 33.93
N GLU A 424 37.29 -6.01 33.28
CA GLU A 424 37.33 -4.67 32.72
C GLU A 424 36.25 -4.45 31.67
N LYS A 425 35.79 -3.18 31.53
CA LYS A 425 34.71 -2.80 30.59
C LYS A 425 34.96 -3.36 29.17
N TYR A 426 36.18 -3.24 28.67
CA TYR A 426 36.59 -3.72 27.35
C TYR A 426 36.44 -5.24 27.15
N GLU A 427 36.76 -6.04 28.14
CA GLU A 427 36.62 -7.49 28.09
C GLU A 427 35.14 -7.91 28.12
N ARG A 428 34.32 -7.22 28.92
CA ARG A 428 32.87 -7.40 28.95
C ARG A 428 32.25 -7.12 27.58
N GLU A 429 32.61 -6.01 26.95
CA GLU A 429 32.10 -5.64 25.63
C GLU A 429 32.49 -6.68 24.56
N LYS A 430 33.69 -7.21 24.62
CA LYS A 430 34.13 -8.28 23.70
C LYS A 430 33.36 -9.59 23.89
N ILE A 431 32.91 -9.88 25.11
CA ILE A 431 32.06 -11.05 25.40
C ILE A 431 30.63 -10.79 24.95
N LEU A 432 30.09 -9.61 25.24
CA LEU A 432 28.78 -9.20 24.77
C LEU A 432 28.70 -9.23 23.25
N SER A 433 29.71 -8.71 22.54
CA SER A 433 29.73 -8.72 21.06
C SER A 433 29.61 -10.11 20.44
N LYS A 434 30.11 -11.17 21.10
CA LYS A 434 29.96 -12.54 20.62
C LYS A 434 28.50 -13.01 20.60
N VAL A 435 27.66 -12.49 21.51
CA VAL A 435 26.25 -12.89 21.60
C VAL A 435 25.43 -12.29 20.46
N PHE A 436 25.86 -11.16 19.90
CA PHE A 436 25.24 -10.54 18.73
C PHE A 436 25.59 -11.26 17.42
N GLU A 437 26.61 -12.14 17.42
CA GLU A 437 26.92 -12.95 16.24
C GLU A 437 25.78 -13.93 15.95
N PRO A 438 25.24 -14.00 14.72
CA PRO A 438 24.11 -14.86 14.36
C PRO A 438 24.30 -16.32 14.76
N LYS A 439 25.49 -16.87 14.51
CA LYS A 439 25.81 -18.28 14.83
C LYS A 439 25.83 -18.55 16.33
N THR A 440 26.41 -17.63 17.11
CA THR A 440 26.48 -17.76 18.58
C THR A 440 25.09 -17.63 19.18
N TRP A 441 24.27 -16.71 18.67
CA TRP A 441 22.90 -16.53 19.12
C TRP A 441 22.06 -17.78 18.87
N GLU A 442 22.05 -18.32 17.64
CA GLU A 442 21.29 -19.53 17.28
C GLU A 442 21.70 -20.77 18.09
N LEU A 443 22.99 -20.93 18.35
CA LEU A 443 23.50 -22.13 19.02
C LEU A 443 23.42 -22.04 20.55
N LYS A 444 23.49 -20.85 21.13
CA LYS A 444 23.66 -20.68 22.57
C LYS A 444 22.57 -19.87 23.25
N VAL A 445 22.08 -18.81 22.60
CA VAL A 445 21.08 -17.91 23.23
C VAL A 445 19.65 -18.37 22.94
N ALA A 446 19.37 -18.75 21.71
CA ALA A 446 18.03 -19.19 21.30
C ALA A 446 17.51 -20.40 22.10
N PRO A 447 18.32 -21.44 22.40
CA PRO A 447 17.86 -22.62 23.12
C PRO A 447 17.71 -22.42 24.64
N LEU A 448 18.07 -21.26 25.20
CA LEU A 448 17.95 -21.02 26.63
C LEU A 448 16.49 -21.06 27.10
N ILE A 449 16.25 -21.80 28.17
CA ILE A 449 14.95 -21.90 28.83
C ILE A 449 14.80 -20.72 29.80
N LEU A 450 14.19 -19.64 29.32
CA LEU A 450 14.00 -18.40 30.09
C LEU A 450 12.91 -18.53 31.17
N GLU A 451 12.03 -19.50 31.04
CA GLU A 451 10.94 -19.80 31.96
C GLU A 451 11.49 -20.15 33.35
N GLU A 452 12.51 -21.02 33.44
CA GLU A 452 13.13 -21.39 34.72
C GLU A 452 13.76 -20.18 35.43
N TYR A 453 14.43 -19.34 34.67
CA TYR A 453 15.02 -18.11 35.22
C TYR A 453 13.93 -17.09 35.65
N ALA A 454 12.86 -16.98 34.89
CA ALA A 454 11.72 -16.14 35.25
C ALA A 454 11.01 -16.62 36.52
N ASP A 455 10.83 -17.94 36.70
CA ASP A 455 10.25 -18.54 37.89
C ASP A 455 11.16 -18.30 39.13
N TYR A 456 12.47 -18.43 38.94
CA TYR A 456 13.43 -18.06 39.98
C TYR A 456 13.30 -16.60 40.41
N LEU A 457 13.27 -15.65 39.43
CA LEU A 457 13.11 -14.22 39.70
C LEU A 457 11.78 -13.92 40.41
N GLN A 458 10.73 -14.59 40.04
CA GLN A 458 9.42 -14.48 40.71
C GLN A 458 9.50 -14.97 42.16
N SER A 459 10.23 -16.08 42.42
CA SER A 459 10.42 -16.60 43.79
C SER A 459 11.19 -15.68 44.71
N VAL A 460 12.12 -14.89 44.18
CA VAL A 460 12.92 -13.90 44.89
C VAL A 460 12.16 -12.56 45.06
N GLY A 461 10.97 -12.43 44.44
CA GLY A 461 10.14 -11.22 44.57
C GLY A 461 10.40 -10.14 43.52
N ALA A 462 11.19 -10.44 42.45
CA ALA A 462 11.46 -9.51 41.35
C ALA A 462 10.29 -9.35 40.37
N GLY A 463 9.22 -10.14 40.53
CA GLY A 463 8.02 -10.08 39.69
C GLY A 463 8.07 -11.00 38.45
N LYS A 464 7.05 -10.91 37.60
CA LYS A 464 6.94 -11.71 36.38
C LYS A 464 7.70 -11.05 35.25
N LEU A 465 8.96 -11.40 35.04
CA LEU A 465 9.85 -10.77 34.05
C LEU A 465 10.02 -11.57 32.76
N LEU A 466 9.26 -12.67 32.56
CA LEU A 466 9.43 -13.55 31.40
C LEU A 466 9.38 -12.82 30.04
N GLU A 467 8.44 -11.91 29.87
CA GLU A 467 8.31 -11.14 28.60
C GLU A 467 9.51 -10.23 28.40
N VAL A 468 9.99 -9.58 29.47
CA VAL A 468 11.20 -8.73 29.42
C VAL A 468 12.44 -9.54 29.03
N LEU A 469 12.60 -10.75 29.58
CA LEU A 469 13.71 -11.65 29.22
C LEU A 469 13.62 -12.11 27.76
N ARG A 470 12.41 -12.34 27.25
CA ARG A 470 12.17 -12.68 25.84
C ARG A 470 12.51 -11.50 24.90
N GLU A 471 12.10 -10.30 25.28
CA GLU A 471 12.46 -9.07 24.55
C GLU A 471 13.97 -8.85 24.51
N ILE A 472 14.66 -8.96 25.63
CA ILE A 472 16.13 -8.86 25.69
C ILE A 472 16.80 -9.91 24.78
N ARG A 473 16.31 -11.16 24.78
CA ARG A 473 16.82 -12.21 23.91
C ARG A 473 16.65 -11.87 22.42
N VAL A 474 15.53 -11.27 22.04
CA VAL A 474 15.28 -10.81 20.66
C VAL A 474 16.20 -9.65 20.31
N GLU A 475 16.39 -8.69 21.21
CA GLU A 475 17.29 -7.54 21.00
C GLU A 475 18.77 -7.96 20.80
N PHE A 476 19.22 -9.06 21.39
CA PHE A 476 20.55 -9.62 21.10
C PHE A 476 20.69 -10.14 19.66
N ARG A 477 19.59 -10.50 19.01
CA ARG A 477 19.60 -10.93 17.60
C ARG A 477 19.41 -9.79 16.63
N TYR A 478 18.52 -8.88 16.97
CA TYR A 478 18.08 -7.76 16.15
C TYR A 478 18.10 -6.46 16.95
N PRO A 479 19.31 -5.88 17.19
CA PRO A 479 19.45 -4.66 17.98
C PRO A 479 18.64 -3.52 17.37
N PHE A 480 17.72 -2.92 18.12
CA PHE A 480 16.84 -1.85 17.64
C PHE A 480 16.23 -2.16 16.26
N GLU A 481 15.67 -3.36 16.12
CA GLU A 481 15.00 -3.75 14.89
C GLU A 481 14.00 -2.68 14.44
N GLU A 482 14.01 -2.38 13.15
CA GLU A 482 13.09 -1.41 12.58
C GLU A 482 11.66 -1.97 12.60
N LEU A 483 10.80 -1.39 13.42
CA LEU A 483 9.42 -1.85 13.63
C LEU A 483 8.42 -1.17 12.71
N ARG A 484 8.82 -0.11 11.99
CA ARG A 484 7.99 0.56 11.00
C ARG A 484 7.78 -0.31 9.78
N GLN A 485 6.73 -0.01 9.03
CA GLN A 485 6.49 -0.69 7.76
C GLN A 485 7.67 -0.47 6.81
N PRO A 486 8.18 -1.53 6.16
CA PRO A 486 9.22 -1.36 5.16
C PRO A 486 8.82 -0.32 4.13
N TRP A 487 9.77 0.53 3.75
CA TRP A 487 9.53 1.48 2.67
C TRP A 487 9.18 0.72 1.38
N ARG A 488 8.14 1.16 0.69
CA ARG A 488 7.71 0.58 -0.58
C ARG A 488 7.44 1.67 -1.61
N ALA A 489 7.75 1.38 -2.86
CA ALA A 489 7.31 2.21 -3.96
C ALA A 489 5.78 2.18 -4.07
N LEU A 490 5.20 3.26 -4.55
CA LEU A 490 3.78 3.33 -4.84
C LEU A 490 3.43 2.36 -5.98
N SER A 491 2.27 1.71 -5.89
CA SER A 491 1.73 0.94 -7.00
C SER A 491 1.27 1.88 -8.13
N ALA A 492 1.09 1.36 -9.34
CA ALA A 492 0.61 2.15 -10.46
C ALA A 492 -0.76 2.83 -10.18
N GLU A 493 -1.63 2.17 -9.43
CA GLU A 493 -2.92 2.72 -9.02
C GLU A 493 -2.76 3.85 -8.00
N GLU A 494 -1.83 3.70 -7.05
CA GLU A 494 -1.50 4.74 -6.07
C GLU A 494 -0.81 5.94 -6.75
N GLU A 495 0.11 5.70 -7.69
CA GLU A 495 0.72 6.76 -8.51
C GLU A 495 -0.34 7.51 -9.33
N PHE A 496 -1.28 6.78 -9.93
CA PHE A 496 -2.39 7.38 -10.67
C PHE A 496 -3.26 8.26 -9.77
N ALA A 497 -3.66 7.73 -8.61
CA ALA A 497 -4.46 8.49 -7.66
C ALA A 497 -3.72 9.73 -7.12
N LEU A 498 -2.44 9.60 -6.81
CA LEU A 498 -1.60 10.68 -6.30
C LEU A 498 -1.44 11.82 -7.32
N LEU A 499 -1.20 11.50 -8.60
CA LEU A 499 -0.94 12.50 -9.63
C LEU A 499 -2.21 13.12 -10.21
N SER A 500 -3.28 12.34 -10.35
CA SER A 500 -4.55 12.83 -10.92
C SER A 500 -5.52 13.38 -9.86
N GLY A 501 -5.36 12.99 -8.59
CA GLY A 501 -6.34 13.26 -7.54
C GLY A 501 -7.64 12.45 -7.70
N GLU A 502 -7.65 11.49 -8.63
CA GLU A 502 -8.82 10.67 -8.95
C GLU A 502 -8.69 9.28 -8.31
N SER A 503 -9.79 8.79 -7.78
CA SER A 503 -9.91 7.43 -7.24
C SER A 503 -10.84 6.59 -8.10
N THR A 504 -10.90 5.30 -7.85
CA THR A 504 -11.88 4.39 -8.48
C THR A 504 -13.34 4.79 -8.23
N GLN A 505 -13.60 5.61 -7.20
CA GLN A 505 -14.92 6.16 -6.89
C GLN A 505 -15.21 7.45 -7.66
N THR A 506 -14.20 8.30 -7.85
CA THR A 506 -14.36 9.58 -8.54
C THR A 506 -14.25 9.43 -10.06
N LEU A 507 -13.45 8.46 -10.53
CA LEU A 507 -13.29 8.14 -11.95
C LEU A 507 -13.59 6.65 -12.15
N SER A 508 -14.75 6.34 -12.73
CA SER A 508 -15.19 4.96 -12.98
C SER A 508 -15.77 4.81 -14.38
N ALA A 509 -15.73 3.59 -14.91
CA ALA A 509 -16.36 3.26 -16.19
C ALA A 509 -17.85 3.63 -16.19
N GLY A 510 -18.34 4.17 -17.29
CA GLY A 510 -19.74 4.59 -17.42
C GLY A 510 -20.06 5.97 -16.85
N LYS A 511 -19.15 6.62 -16.13
CA LYS A 511 -19.36 7.95 -15.57
C LYS A 511 -19.36 9.04 -16.65
N LEU A 512 -20.26 10.01 -16.52
CA LEU A 512 -20.28 11.23 -17.34
C LEU A 512 -19.28 12.25 -16.78
N ILE A 513 -18.43 12.76 -17.66
CA ILE A 513 -17.44 13.78 -17.35
C ILE A 513 -17.47 14.90 -18.40
N GLN A 514 -17.04 16.08 -18.00
CA GLN A 514 -16.75 17.16 -18.92
C GLN A 514 -15.25 17.19 -19.21
N CYS A 515 -14.88 17.41 -20.46
CA CYS A 515 -13.50 17.55 -20.86
C CYS A 515 -13.34 18.61 -21.94
N THR A 516 -12.17 19.24 -22.01
CA THR A 516 -11.86 20.27 -22.99
C THR A 516 -11.03 19.67 -24.11
N VAL A 517 -11.45 19.85 -25.36
CA VAL A 517 -10.70 19.40 -26.54
C VAL A 517 -9.44 20.25 -26.69
N LYS A 518 -8.28 19.62 -26.60
CA LYS A 518 -6.98 20.28 -26.75
C LYS A 518 -6.53 20.35 -28.21
N LYS A 519 -6.67 19.26 -28.95
CA LYS A 519 -6.31 19.15 -30.36
C LYS A 519 -7.02 17.96 -31.01
N VAL A 520 -7.07 17.97 -32.33
CA VAL A 520 -7.49 16.83 -33.13
C VAL A 520 -6.27 16.22 -33.81
N GLU A 521 -6.10 14.92 -33.72
CA GLU A 521 -5.03 14.16 -34.37
C GLU A 521 -5.61 13.40 -35.56
N GLY A 522 -5.01 13.60 -36.76
CA GLY A 522 -5.31 12.80 -37.93
C GLY A 522 -4.81 11.35 -37.79
N PRO A 523 -5.21 10.47 -38.74
CA PRO A 523 -4.77 9.09 -38.68
C PRO A 523 -3.23 8.99 -38.87
N ARG A 524 -2.57 8.27 -37.95
CA ARG A 524 -1.12 8.01 -37.95
C ARG A 524 -0.85 6.60 -37.43
N ASP A 525 0.13 5.93 -38.04
CA ASP A 525 0.69 4.65 -37.57
C ASP A 525 -0.37 3.55 -37.28
N GLY A 526 -1.36 3.41 -38.15
CA GLY A 526 -2.43 2.42 -37.98
C GLY A 526 -3.50 2.80 -36.96
N ARG A 527 -3.43 3.96 -36.34
CA ARG A 527 -4.48 4.52 -35.45
C ARG A 527 -5.39 5.43 -36.25
N GLY A 528 -6.71 5.32 -36.01
CA GLY A 528 -7.71 6.23 -36.58
C GLY A 528 -7.55 7.68 -36.12
N ALA A 529 -8.22 8.61 -36.77
CA ALA A 529 -8.32 9.99 -36.32
C ALA A 529 -9.02 10.05 -34.94
N ARG A 530 -8.55 10.90 -34.02
CA ARG A 530 -9.08 11.04 -32.67
C ARG A 530 -9.01 12.47 -32.15
N ALA A 531 -9.93 12.85 -31.27
CA ALA A 531 -9.83 14.06 -30.48
C ALA A 531 -9.07 13.79 -29.19
N VAL A 532 -8.12 14.66 -28.86
CA VAL A 532 -7.36 14.64 -27.63
C VAL A 532 -7.96 15.69 -26.71
N CYS A 533 -8.48 15.26 -25.58
CA CYS A 533 -9.14 16.08 -24.57
C CYS A 533 -8.30 16.13 -23.29
N THR A 534 -8.52 17.16 -22.49
CA THR A 534 -7.94 17.26 -21.14
C THR A 534 -9.09 17.31 -20.14
N LEU A 535 -9.00 16.47 -19.12
CA LEU A 535 -9.90 16.45 -17.97
C LEU A 535 -9.44 17.54 -16.97
N ASP A 536 -10.31 17.91 -16.04
CA ASP A 536 -9.98 18.85 -14.96
C ASP A 536 -8.86 18.33 -14.04
N SER A 537 -8.75 17.01 -13.89
CA SER A 537 -7.66 16.32 -13.20
C SER A 537 -6.30 16.36 -13.93
N GLY A 538 -6.24 16.94 -15.13
CA GLY A 538 -5.05 16.96 -15.98
C GLY A 538 -4.82 15.69 -16.79
N LEU A 539 -5.64 14.65 -16.62
CA LEU A 539 -5.60 13.43 -17.41
C LEU A 539 -5.90 13.69 -18.88
N VAL A 540 -5.32 12.86 -19.74
CA VAL A 540 -5.55 12.95 -21.17
C VAL A 540 -6.69 12.00 -21.56
N GLY A 541 -7.76 12.58 -22.12
CA GLY A 541 -8.88 11.85 -22.68
C GLY A 541 -8.72 11.66 -24.20
N TYR A 542 -9.08 10.50 -24.70
CA TYR A 542 -9.14 10.22 -26.13
C TYR A 542 -10.56 9.89 -26.55
N VAL A 543 -11.03 10.55 -27.58
CA VAL A 543 -12.30 10.25 -28.25
C VAL A 543 -11.99 9.85 -29.69
N ASP A 544 -12.18 8.60 -30.03
CA ASP A 544 -11.96 8.12 -31.39
C ASP A 544 -13.02 8.67 -32.34
N LYS A 545 -12.73 8.74 -33.64
CA LYS A 545 -13.62 9.26 -34.68
C LYS A 545 -15.03 8.67 -34.58
N TYR A 546 -15.09 7.36 -34.37
CA TYR A 546 -16.36 6.62 -34.28
C TYR A 546 -17.14 6.85 -32.98
N ASP A 547 -16.53 7.44 -31.96
CA ASP A 547 -17.13 7.69 -30.66
C ASP A 547 -17.54 9.16 -30.45
N ILE A 548 -17.39 10.00 -31.45
CA ILE A 548 -17.73 11.43 -31.37
C ILE A 548 -19.23 11.66 -31.56
N SER A 549 -19.85 10.93 -32.49
CA SER A 549 -21.27 11.09 -32.82
C SER A 549 -21.89 9.77 -33.29
N ASP A 550 -23.20 9.62 -33.11
CA ASP A 550 -23.98 8.53 -33.70
C ASP A 550 -24.09 8.67 -35.21
N ASP A 551 -23.93 9.88 -35.76
CA ASP A 551 -23.88 10.15 -37.18
C ASP A 551 -22.49 9.79 -37.72
N THR A 552 -22.39 8.77 -38.53
CA THR A 552 -21.14 8.26 -39.11
C THR A 552 -20.75 8.93 -40.42
N GLN A 553 -21.59 9.85 -40.96
CA GLN A 553 -21.39 10.46 -42.28
C GLN A 553 -20.55 11.75 -42.25
N PHE A 554 -19.53 11.84 -41.40
CA PHE A 554 -18.55 12.94 -41.41
C PHE A 554 -17.15 12.44 -41.75
N ASP A 555 -16.44 13.20 -42.60
CA ASP A 555 -15.09 12.81 -43.04
C ASP A 555 -14.01 13.26 -42.06
N ARG A 556 -14.17 14.40 -41.44
CA ARG A 556 -13.20 14.99 -40.51
C ARG A 556 -13.79 15.24 -39.11
N ILE A 557 -13.00 14.98 -38.11
CA ILE A 557 -13.38 15.20 -36.70
C ILE A 557 -13.67 16.67 -36.42
N GLU A 558 -12.94 17.57 -37.06
CA GLU A 558 -13.08 19.03 -36.91
C GLU A 558 -14.49 19.55 -37.34
N GLU A 559 -15.27 18.79 -38.07
CA GLU A 559 -16.66 19.13 -38.45
C GLU A 559 -17.62 19.03 -37.25
N LYS A 560 -17.30 18.20 -36.28
CA LYS A 560 -18.14 17.93 -35.08
C LYS A 560 -17.57 18.54 -33.80
N VAL A 561 -16.22 18.65 -33.70
CA VAL A 561 -15.54 19.06 -32.47
C VAL A 561 -14.38 19.99 -32.80
N ALA A 562 -14.32 21.16 -32.14
CA ALA A 562 -13.27 22.16 -32.34
C ALA A 562 -12.29 22.18 -31.12
N PRO A 563 -10.99 22.47 -31.35
CA PRO A 563 -10.06 22.72 -30.26
C PRO A 563 -10.54 23.87 -29.36
N GLY A 564 -10.47 23.73 -28.05
CA GLY A 564 -10.99 24.65 -27.05
C GLY A 564 -12.46 24.44 -26.67
N GLN A 565 -13.17 23.56 -27.34
CA GLN A 565 -14.55 23.22 -27.00
C GLN A 565 -14.62 22.31 -25.76
N VAL A 566 -15.54 22.63 -24.85
CA VAL A 566 -15.90 21.74 -23.74
C VAL A 566 -16.96 20.76 -24.23
N ILE A 567 -16.70 19.46 -24.07
CA ILE A 567 -17.61 18.39 -24.45
C ILE A 567 -17.93 17.52 -23.24
N THR A 568 -19.16 16.99 -23.25
CA THR A 568 -19.56 15.96 -22.27
C THR A 568 -19.31 14.61 -22.90
N ALA A 569 -18.64 13.74 -22.16
CA ALA A 569 -18.28 12.41 -22.60
C ALA A 569 -18.54 11.39 -21.52
N ARG A 570 -18.77 10.15 -21.90
CA ARG A 570 -18.86 9.00 -20.98
C ARG A 570 -17.58 8.18 -21.05
N ILE A 571 -17.09 7.75 -19.91
CA ILE A 571 -15.92 6.85 -19.82
C ILE A 571 -16.30 5.46 -20.33
N LYS A 572 -15.54 4.93 -21.29
CA LYS A 572 -15.77 3.59 -21.84
C LYS A 572 -15.53 2.50 -20.78
N PRO A 573 -16.19 1.33 -20.89
CA PRO A 573 -15.77 0.12 -20.17
C PRO A 573 -14.29 -0.14 -20.46
N ASP A 574 -13.50 -0.45 -19.43
CA ASP A 574 -12.03 -0.65 -19.51
C ASP A 574 -11.26 0.53 -20.15
N GLY A 575 -11.88 1.73 -20.17
CA GLY A 575 -11.31 2.92 -20.79
C GLY A 575 -10.28 3.68 -19.94
N ILE A 576 -9.98 3.26 -18.73
CA ILE A 576 -9.03 3.92 -17.84
C ILE A 576 -7.69 3.17 -17.90
N ASP A 577 -6.67 3.83 -18.43
CA ASP A 577 -5.32 3.30 -18.46
C ASP A 577 -4.49 3.98 -17.36
N VAL A 578 -4.31 3.25 -16.27
CA VAL A 578 -3.61 3.69 -15.08
C VAL A 578 -2.12 3.95 -15.36
N TYR A 579 -1.49 3.14 -16.21
CA TYR A 579 -0.06 3.23 -16.50
C TYR A 579 0.28 4.42 -17.40
N ASN A 580 -0.57 4.69 -18.40
CA ASN A 580 -0.35 5.80 -19.32
C ASN A 580 -1.03 7.10 -18.90
N PHE A 581 -1.85 7.08 -17.85
CA PHE A 581 -2.64 8.22 -17.36
C PHE A 581 -3.59 8.75 -18.45
N THR A 582 -4.29 7.83 -19.12
CA THR A 582 -5.20 8.17 -20.20
C THR A 582 -6.57 7.57 -20.00
N VAL A 583 -7.59 8.25 -20.56
CA VAL A 583 -8.98 7.84 -20.44
C VAL A 583 -9.62 7.77 -21.83
N GLN A 584 -10.21 6.63 -22.17
CA GLN A 584 -10.97 6.46 -23.40
C GLN A 584 -12.42 6.91 -23.19
N LEU A 585 -12.90 7.76 -24.06
CA LEU A 585 -14.16 8.48 -23.93
C LEU A 585 -15.08 8.23 -25.13
N SER A 586 -16.40 8.34 -24.93
CA SER A 586 -17.40 8.36 -25.97
C SER A 586 -18.36 9.53 -25.81
N CYS A 587 -18.63 10.25 -26.88
CA CYS A 587 -19.55 11.41 -26.94
C CYS A 587 -20.84 11.08 -27.72
N LYS A 588 -21.07 9.80 -28.09
CA LYS A 588 -22.28 9.38 -28.80
C LYS A 588 -23.54 9.72 -27.98
N GLY A 589 -24.54 10.29 -28.62
CA GLY A 589 -25.82 10.59 -27.98
C GLY A 589 -26.52 9.38 -27.42
N SER A 590 -26.42 8.22 -28.11
CA SER A 590 -26.91 6.93 -27.66
C SER A 590 -26.25 6.48 -26.36
N VAL A 591 -24.92 6.63 -26.25
CA VAL A 591 -24.15 6.28 -25.06
C VAL A 591 -24.39 7.28 -23.92
N LEU A 592 -24.50 8.57 -24.21
CA LEU A 592 -24.76 9.61 -23.22
C LEU A 592 -26.15 9.49 -22.59
N SER A 593 -27.14 9.00 -23.36
CA SER A 593 -28.53 8.81 -22.88
C SER A 593 -28.72 7.54 -22.05
N GLU A 594 -27.78 6.60 -22.03
CA GLU A 594 -27.84 5.44 -21.14
C GLU A 594 -27.86 5.89 -19.68
N GLN A 595 -28.69 5.24 -18.87
CA GLN A 595 -28.68 5.51 -17.42
C GLN A 595 -27.30 5.19 -16.86
N GLU A 596 -26.75 6.14 -16.10
CA GLU A 596 -25.55 5.84 -15.33
C GLU A 596 -25.82 4.64 -14.44
N THR A 597 -25.10 3.54 -14.67
CA THR A 597 -24.93 2.50 -13.66
C THR A 597 -24.05 3.09 -12.57
N ARG A 598 -24.70 3.74 -11.64
CA ARG A 598 -23.99 4.46 -10.58
C ARG A 598 -23.32 3.45 -9.69
N ALA A 599 -22.01 3.49 -9.62
CA ALA A 599 -21.25 2.67 -8.65
C ALA A 599 -21.79 2.88 -7.22
N TRP A 600 -22.30 4.09 -6.90
CA TRP A 600 -22.97 4.36 -5.63
C TRP A 600 -24.36 3.74 -5.53
N GLU A 601 -25.10 3.52 -6.62
CA GLU A 601 -26.37 2.76 -6.60
C GLU A 601 -26.10 1.29 -6.33
N GLN A 602 -25.04 0.72 -6.88
CA GLN A 602 -24.61 -0.63 -6.50
C GLN A 602 -24.17 -0.68 -5.03
N HIS A 603 -23.54 0.38 -4.54
CA HIS A 603 -23.19 0.50 -3.12
C HIS A 603 -24.41 0.74 -2.26
N LEU A 604 -25.43 1.49 -2.70
CA LEU A 604 -26.73 1.63 -2.05
C LEU A 604 -27.50 0.33 -2.08
N HIS A 605 -27.56 -0.40 -3.20
CA HIS A 605 -28.17 -1.72 -3.26
C HIS A 605 -27.44 -2.75 -2.40
N ALA A 606 -26.09 -2.69 -2.33
CA ALA A 606 -25.32 -3.51 -1.40
C ALA A 606 -25.53 -3.10 0.07
N THR A 607 -25.89 -1.84 0.34
CA THR A 607 -26.27 -1.36 1.68
C THR A 607 -27.76 -1.52 1.97
N GLU A 608 -28.64 -1.55 0.97
CA GLU A 608 -30.07 -1.90 1.13
C GLU A 608 -30.25 -3.38 1.48
N THR A 609 -29.38 -4.26 0.99
CA THR A 609 -29.28 -5.67 1.44
C THR A 609 -28.56 -5.83 2.77
N ASN A 610 -27.90 -4.79 3.28
CA ASN A 610 -27.41 -4.77 4.65
C ASN A 610 -28.56 -4.47 5.61
N ALA A 611 -28.61 -5.20 6.71
CA ALA A 611 -29.60 -5.14 7.79
C ALA A 611 -29.88 -3.75 8.42
N TYR A 612 -29.32 -2.68 7.87
CA TYR A 612 -29.56 -1.30 8.28
C TYR A 612 -30.97 -0.79 7.95
N TYR A 613 -31.62 -1.37 6.94
CA TYR A 613 -32.95 -0.97 6.48
C TYR A 613 -34.01 -2.03 6.68
N SER A 614 -33.67 -3.20 7.23
CA SER A 614 -34.67 -4.20 7.60
C SER A 614 -35.38 -3.73 8.85
N MET A 615 -36.63 -3.35 8.70
CA MET A 615 -37.56 -2.97 9.77
C MET A 615 -37.89 -4.12 10.75
N ASP A 616 -37.28 -5.30 10.55
CA ASP A 616 -37.52 -6.51 11.34
C ASP A 616 -36.54 -6.74 12.50
N VAL A 617 -35.73 -5.76 12.86
CA VAL A 617 -34.88 -5.86 14.05
C VAL A 617 -35.72 -5.54 15.29
N GLN A 618 -36.15 -6.57 15.99
CA GLN A 618 -36.81 -6.44 17.30
C GLN A 618 -35.90 -5.65 18.26
N PRO A 619 -36.45 -4.71 19.04
CA PRO A 619 -35.67 -4.01 20.07
C PRO A 619 -35.17 -5.02 21.09
N GLY A 620 -33.87 -5.26 21.14
CA GLY A 620 -33.23 -6.20 22.07
C GLY A 620 -32.33 -7.24 21.43
N GLU A 621 -32.46 -7.49 20.12
CA GLU A 621 -31.44 -8.24 19.37
C GLU A 621 -30.32 -7.32 18.89
N VAL A 622 -29.55 -6.75 19.80
CA VAL A 622 -28.20 -6.34 19.53
C VAL A 622 -27.42 -7.65 19.30
N ARG A 623 -27.44 -8.14 18.06
CA ARG A 623 -26.37 -9.02 17.62
C ARG A 623 -25.12 -8.17 17.77
N GLU A 624 -24.36 -8.41 18.81
CA GLU A 624 -22.96 -8.05 18.86
C GLU A 624 -22.41 -8.48 17.52
N LYS A 625 -22.21 -7.52 16.61
CA LYS A 625 -21.29 -7.69 15.50
C LYS A 625 -19.96 -7.90 16.23
N LYS A 626 -19.65 -9.16 16.52
CA LYS A 626 -18.25 -9.53 16.71
C LYS A 626 -17.57 -8.84 15.56
N LYS A 627 -16.86 -7.75 15.87
CA LYS A 627 -15.82 -7.24 14.99
C LYS A 627 -15.12 -8.49 14.54
N LYS A 628 -15.30 -8.88 13.29
CA LYS A 628 -14.36 -9.76 12.65
C LYS A 628 -13.05 -9.00 12.81
N LYS A 629 -12.33 -9.29 13.89
CA LYS A 629 -10.90 -9.27 13.81
C LYS A 629 -10.67 -9.89 12.45
N LYS A 630 -9.98 -9.20 11.56
CA LYS A 630 -9.21 -9.89 10.55
C LYS A 630 -8.25 -10.73 11.40
N ASP A 631 -8.78 -11.84 11.91
CA ASP A 631 -7.94 -12.95 12.28
C ASP A 631 -7.16 -13.15 11.01
N LYS A 632 -5.86 -12.99 11.08
CA LYS A 632 -4.96 -13.66 10.16
C LYS A 632 -5.39 -15.11 10.27
N ARG A 633 -6.34 -15.53 9.41
CA ARG A 633 -6.70 -16.92 9.30
C ARG A 633 -5.35 -17.58 9.06
N PRO A 634 -4.97 -18.57 9.83
CA PRO A 634 -3.77 -19.32 9.50
C PRO A 634 -3.87 -19.62 8.01
N GLU A 635 -2.82 -19.34 7.27
CA GLU A 635 -2.74 -19.44 5.81
C GLU A 635 -3.30 -20.79 5.33
N PHE A 636 -3.25 -21.78 6.18
CA PHE A 636 -3.82 -23.13 6.01
C PHE A 636 -4.04 -23.79 7.38
N ILE A 637 -4.83 -24.87 7.41
CA ILE A 637 -4.99 -25.73 8.57
C ILE A 637 -4.02 -26.90 8.39
N PRO A 638 -3.06 -27.15 9.32
CA PRO A 638 -2.15 -28.27 9.24
C PRO A 638 -2.90 -29.61 9.15
N ARG A 639 -2.42 -30.53 8.31
CA ARG A 639 -3.02 -31.84 8.05
C ARG A 639 -2.08 -32.94 8.55
N ASN A 640 -2.64 -34.07 8.93
CA ASN A 640 -1.88 -35.25 9.32
C ASN A 640 -1.88 -36.28 8.17
N ILE A 641 -0.99 -36.04 7.19
CA ILE A 641 -0.86 -36.83 5.98
C ILE A 641 0.60 -37.30 5.90
N ASP A 642 0.80 -38.62 5.82
CA ASP A 642 2.13 -39.23 5.68
C ASP A 642 2.34 -39.54 4.19
N HIS A 643 3.06 -38.68 3.50
CA HIS A 643 3.44 -38.89 2.11
C HIS A 643 4.73 -38.09 1.82
N PRO A 644 5.70 -38.66 1.07
CA PRO A 644 7.04 -38.07 0.88
C PRO A 644 7.02 -36.69 0.22
N ASN A 645 6.04 -36.40 -0.61
CA ASN A 645 5.89 -35.11 -1.29
C ASN A 645 4.86 -34.20 -0.61
N PHE A 646 4.38 -34.54 0.60
CA PHE A 646 3.45 -33.71 1.34
C PHE A 646 4.18 -32.91 2.42
N GLU A 647 3.91 -31.61 2.48
CA GLU A 647 4.43 -30.73 3.53
C GLU A 647 3.34 -29.80 4.06
N ASN A 648 3.33 -29.60 5.38
CA ASN A 648 2.45 -28.61 6.05
C ASN A 648 3.05 -27.19 5.95
N ILE A 649 3.09 -26.65 4.75
CA ILE A 649 3.62 -25.32 4.45
C ILE A 649 2.61 -24.48 3.67
N GLY A 650 2.73 -23.14 3.78
CA GLY A 650 1.92 -22.20 3.03
C GLY A 650 2.35 -22.08 1.56
N PHE A 651 1.58 -21.31 0.81
CA PHE A 651 1.82 -21.05 -0.62
C PHE A 651 3.20 -20.42 -0.85
N LEU A 652 3.54 -19.37 -0.09
CA LEU A 652 4.80 -18.64 -0.25
C LEU A 652 6.01 -19.53 0.05
N SER A 653 5.98 -20.23 1.19
CA SER A 653 7.07 -21.13 1.56
C SER A 653 7.26 -22.30 0.59
N ALA A 654 6.17 -22.80 -0.02
CA ALA A 654 6.27 -23.82 -1.07
C ALA A 654 6.93 -23.26 -2.35
N LYS A 655 6.62 -22.02 -2.70
CA LYS A 655 7.22 -21.33 -3.85
C LYS A 655 8.72 -21.10 -3.62
N GLU A 656 9.10 -20.57 -2.45
CA GLU A 656 10.51 -20.35 -2.07
C GLU A 656 11.34 -21.62 -2.11
N LYS A 657 10.81 -22.73 -1.56
CA LYS A 657 11.51 -24.03 -1.64
C LYS A 657 11.71 -24.52 -3.07
N LEU A 658 10.71 -24.29 -3.94
CA LEU A 658 10.78 -24.72 -5.32
C LEU A 658 11.63 -23.77 -6.20
N GLU A 659 11.97 -22.57 -5.76
CA GLU A 659 12.88 -21.69 -6.50
C GLU A 659 14.26 -22.33 -6.72
N THR A 660 14.78 -23.05 -5.72
CA THR A 660 16.07 -23.73 -5.79
C THR A 660 15.97 -25.17 -6.29
N ALA A 661 14.75 -25.70 -6.45
CA ALA A 661 14.49 -27.07 -6.89
C ALA A 661 14.63 -27.25 -8.41
N GLU A 662 14.66 -28.49 -8.90
CA GLU A 662 14.70 -28.79 -10.33
C GLU A 662 13.33 -28.60 -11.02
N ILE A 663 13.35 -28.41 -12.33
CA ILE A 663 12.09 -28.33 -13.12
C ILE A 663 11.38 -29.69 -13.10
N GLY A 664 10.15 -29.68 -12.62
CA GLY A 664 9.32 -30.86 -12.39
C GLY A 664 9.22 -31.27 -10.92
N ASP A 665 9.99 -30.66 -10.02
CA ASP A 665 9.79 -30.87 -8.60
C ASP A 665 8.48 -30.25 -8.13
N PHE A 666 7.82 -30.89 -7.18
CA PHE A 666 6.51 -30.49 -6.69
C PHE A 666 6.34 -30.77 -5.20
N ILE A 667 5.48 -30.00 -4.57
CA ILE A 667 5.09 -30.12 -3.17
C ILE A 667 3.56 -30.14 -3.07
N ILE A 668 3.01 -31.17 -2.43
CA ILE A 668 1.60 -31.24 -2.06
C ILE A 668 1.46 -30.60 -0.68
N ARG A 669 0.53 -29.70 -0.52
CA ARG A 669 0.35 -28.92 0.71
C ARG A 669 -1.13 -28.69 1.02
N PRO A 670 -1.47 -28.30 2.26
CA PRO A 670 -2.82 -27.88 2.60
C PRO A 670 -3.24 -26.65 1.75
N SER A 671 -4.50 -26.64 1.33
CA SER A 671 -5.05 -25.52 0.58
C SER A 671 -5.65 -24.44 1.51
N GLY A 672 -5.44 -23.17 1.20
CA GLY A 672 -6.13 -22.05 1.86
C GLY A 672 -7.66 -22.02 1.63
N LYS A 673 -8.16 -22.86 0.70
CA LYS A 673 -9.60 -23.00 0.39
C LYS A 673 -10.38 -23.83 1.42
N GLY A 674 -9.68 -24.38 2.43
CA GLY A 674 -10.28 -25.16 3.53
C GLY A 674 -9.84 -26.62 3.57
N THR A 675 -10.25 -27.31 4.62
CA THR A 675 -9.79 -28.68 4.97
C THR A 675 -10.17 -29.78 3.97
N LYS A 676 -11.08 -29.50 3.05
CA LYS A 676 -11.49 -30.44 1.97
C LYS A 676 -10.66 -30.29 0.69
N ASN A 677 -9.61 -29.49 0.73
CA ASN A 677 -8.81 -29.23 -0.45
C ASN A 677 -7.34 -29.32 -0.09
N LEU A 678 -6.56 -29.97 -0.93
CA LEU A 678 -5.12 -29.89 -0.98
C LEU A 678 -4.71 -29.12 -2.24
N SER A 679 -3.48 -28.69 -2.31
CA SER A 679 -2.94 -28.00 -3.48
C SER A 679 -1.54 -28.56 -3.77
N CYS A 680 -1.32 -29.04 -4.99
CA CYS A 680 0.00 -29.37 -5.48
C CYS A 680 0.61 -28.14 -6.16
N THR A 681 1.80 -27.76 -5.72
CA THR A 681 2.62 -26.69 -6.31
C THR A 681 3.79 -27.32 -7.01
N MET A 682 3.95 -27.12 -8.32
CA MET A 682 4.96 -27.75 -9.16
C MET A 682 5.77 -26.70 -9.90
N LYS A 683 7.09 -26.83 -9.94
CA LYS A 683 7.98 -25.96 -10.73
C LYS A 683 7.92 -26.34 -12.21
N VAL A 684 7.44 -25.41 -13.03
CA VAL A 684 7.32 -25.61 -14.49
C VAL A 684 8.51 -25.02 -15.23
N TYR A 685 8.99 -23.87 -14.76
CA TYR A 685 10.13 -23.16 -15.33
C TYR A 685 10.76 -22.26 -14.27
N ASP A 686 11.88 -21.61 -14.57
CA ASP A 686 12.50 -20.63 -13.67
C ASP A 686 11.47 -19.55 -13.31
N GLU A 687 11.30 -19.28 -12.02
CA GLU A 687 10.30 -18.35 -11.44
C GLU A 687 8.83 -18.71 -11.68
N VAL A 688 8.50 -19.76 -12.46
CA VAL A 688 7.12 -20.13 -12.80
C VAL A 688 6.70 -21.44 -12.17
N CYS A 689 5.74 -21.38 -11.24
CA CYS A 689 5.12 -22.53 -10.62
C CYS A 689 3.66 -22.69 -11.08
N ARG A 690 3.21 -23.91 -11.27
CA ARG A 690 1.82 -24.28 -11.49
C ARG A 690 1.19 -24.80 -10.19
N HIS A 691 -0.05 -24.40 -9.95
CA HIS A 691 -0.84 -24.87 -8.82
C HIS A 691 -2.01 -25.73 -9.31
N ILE A 692 -2.19 -26.89 -8.69
CA ILE A 692 -3.23 -27.85 -9.02
C ILE A 692 -4.05 -28.09 -7.77
N ASP A 693 -5.36 -27.87 -7.85
CA ASP A 693 -6.28 -28.11 -6.74
C ASP A 693 -6.67 -29.59 -6.70
N ILE A 694 -6.56 -30.20 -5.54
CA ILE A 694 -6.96 -31.57 -5.24
C ILE A 694 -8.12 -31.50 -4.25
N LYS A 695 -9.31 -31.99 -4.63
CA LYS A 695 -10.51 -31.99 -3.77
C LYS A 695 -10.66 -33.34 -3.11
N GLU A 696 -11.00 -33.35 -1.84
CA GLU A 696 -11.32 -34.55 -1.05
C GLU A 696 -12.85 -34.70 -0.94
N THR A 697 -13.38 -35.90 -1.21
CA THR A 697 -14.83 -36.14 -1.25
C THR A 697 -15.39 -36.56 0.10
N LYS A 698 -14.65 -37.32 0.91
CA LYS A 698 -15.07 -37.72 2.27
C LYS A 698 -13.99 -37.27 3.25
N THR A 699 -14.32 -36.36 4.12
CA THR A 699 -13.51 -36.05 5.29
C THR A 699 -13.70 -37.20 6.30
N GLY A 700 -12.60 -37.85 6.67
CA GLY A 700 -12.58 -38.67 7.89
C GLY A 700 -13.10 -37.84 9.06
N SER A 701 -13.61 -38.47 10.11
CA SER A 701 -14.24 -37.90 11.30
C SER A 701 -13.71 -36.50 11.66
N VAL A 702 -14.61 -35.60 12.09
CA VAL A 702 -14.42 -34.16 12.36
C VAL A 702 -13.15 -33.79 13.17
N ASN A 703 -12.56 -34.75 13.87
CA ASN A 703 -11.35 -34.57 14.67
C ASN A 703 -10.07 -35.17 14.02
N ASN A 704 -10.15 -35.81 12.87
CA ASN A 704 -9.00 -36.44 12.21
C ASN A 704 -8.66 -35.66 10.92
N LEU A 705 -7.60 -34.86 10.98
CA LEU A 705 -7.06 -34.11 9.83
C LEU A 705 -6.31 -35.02 8.84
N ALA A 706 -6.65 -36.29 8.77
CA ALA A 706 -6.13 -37.28 7.85
C ALA A 706 -6.66 -37.06 6.42
N LEU A 707 -6.04 -37.67 5.44
CA LEU A 707 -6.44 -37.61 4.03
C LEU A 707 -7.83 -38.20 3.82
N GLY A 708 -8.69 -37.46 3.17
CA GLY A 708 -10.01 -37.91 2.74
C GLY A 708 -9.96 -38.52 1.34
N THR A 709 -10.60 -39.66 1.13
CA THR A 709 -10.63 -40.37 -0.16
C THR A 709 -12.09 -40.58 -0.62
N PRO A 710 -12.37 -40.69 -1.96
CA PRO A 710 -11.47 -40.45 -3.08
C PRO A 710 -11.06 -38.98 -3.27
N LEU A 711 -9.95 -38.76 -3.97
CA LEU A 711 -9.44 -37.47 -4.39
C LEU A 711 -9.96 -37.13 -5.79
N ILE A 712 -10.32 -35.89 -6.05
CA ILE A 712 -10.81 -35.44 -7.35
C ILE A 712 -9.93 -34.34 -7.91
N ILE A 713 -9.43 -34.54 -9.15
CA ILE A 713 -8.68 -33.54 -9.92
C ILE A 713 -9.28 -33.48 -11.32
N ASP A 714 -9.66 -32.29 -11.77
CA ASP A 714 -10.25 -32.05 -13.11
C ASP A 714 -11.46 -32.94 -13.46
N GLY A 715 -12.14 -33.49 -12.43
CA GLY A 715 -13.31 -34.37 -12.60
C GLY A 715 -12.99 -35.87 -12.60
N GLU A 716 -11.74 -36.25 -12.54
CA GLU A 716 -11.29 -37.64 -12.38
C GLU A 716 -11.06 -38.01 -10.91
N GLU A 717 -11.38 -39.26 -10.54
CA GLU A 717 -11.24 -39.78 -9.19
C GLU A 717 -9.93 -40.59 -9.04
N TYR A 718 -9.28 -40.39 -7.87
CA TYR A 718 -8.04 -41.07 -7.47
C TYR A 718 -8.21 -41.64 -6.08
N GLU A 719 -7.66 -42.81 -5.83
CA GLU A 719 -7.79 -43.53 -4.53
C GLU A 719 -6.92 -42.89 -3.45
N ASP A 720 -5.68 -42.51 -3.79
CA ASP A 720 -4.68 -41.93 -2.87
C ASP A 720 -3.75 -40.93 -3.56
N LEU A 721 -2.79 -40.38 -2.80
CA LEU A 721 -1.81 -39.43 -3.33
C LEU A 721 -0.76 -40.08 -4.22
N ASP A 722 -0.41 -41.34 -4.02
CA ASP A 722 0.51 -42.06 -4.89
C ASP A 722 -0.07 -42.25 -6.28
N GLU A 723 -1.36 -42.52 -6.38
CA GLU A 723 -2.09 -42.60 -7.65
C GLU A 723 -2.17 -41.22 -8.34
N VAL A 724 -2.41 -40.14 -7.59
CA VAL A 724 -2.36 -38.77 -8.12
C VAL A 724 -0.97 -38.46 -8.69
N VAL A 725 0.09 -38.85 -7.99
CA VAL A 725 1.46 -38.64 -8.49
C VAL A 725 1.70 -39.44 -9.77
N ALA A 726 1.38 -40.72 -9.78
CA ALA A 726 1.68 -41.61 -10.90
C ALA A 726 0.83 -41.32 -12.16
N ARG A 727 -0.48 -41.04 -11.99
CA ARG A 727 -1.40 -40.88 -13.12
C ARG A 727 -1.64 -39.42 -13.55
N TYR A 728 -1.41 -38.42 -12.68
CA TYR A 728 -1.65 -37.02 -12.98
C TYR A 728 -0.35 -36.21 -13.06
N ILE A 729 0.47 -36.24 -12.00
CA ILE A 729 1.63 -35.35 -11.89
C ILE A 729 2.81 -35.80 -12.76
N GLU A 730 3.24 -37.05 -12.68
CA GLU A 730 4.36 -37.57 -13.49
C GLU A 730 4.17 -37.48 -15.00
N PRO A 731 2.99 -37.80 -15.58
CA PRO A 731 2.75 -37.56 -17.00
C PRO A 731 2.87 -36.08 -17.38
N MET A 732 2.36 -35.18 -16.55
CA MET A 732 2.50 -33.75 -16.79
C MET A 732 3.97 -33.31 -16.75
N ILE A 733 4.77 -33.76 -15.80
CA ILE A 733 6.20 -33.48 -15.73
C ILE A 733 6.91 -33.97 -17.00
N SER A 734 6.57 -35.16 -17.47
CA SER A 734 7.11 -35.70 -18.73
C SER A 734 6.79 -34.78 -19.90
N HIS A 735 5.54 -34.31 -20.02
CA HIS A 735 5.13 -33.39 -21.09
C HIS A 735 5.80 -32.02 -20.97
N ILE A 736 5.98 -31.48 -19.76
CA ILE A 736 6.72 -30.25 -19.52
C ILE A 736 8.17 -30.40 -20.02
N ARG A 737 8.85 -31.47 -19.61
CA ARG A 737 10.22 -31.74 -20.04
C ARG A 737 10.34 -31.92 -21.55
N HIS A 738 9.37 -32.54 -22.21
CA HIS A 738 9.32 -32.64 -23.68
C HIS A 738 9.15 -31.28 -24.34
N MET A 739 8.28 -30.41 -23.79
CA MET A 739 8.08 -29.05 -24.31
C MET A 739 9.38 -28.24 -24.21
N LEU A 740 10.04 -28.26 -23.05
CA LEU A 740 11.26 -27.49 -22.80
C LEU A 740 12.47 -27.96 -23.63
N ARG A 741 12.51 -29.26 -23.99
CA ARG A 741 13.57 -29.84 -24.84
C ARG A 741 13.29 -29.69 -26.34
N HIS A 742 12.14 -29.22 -26.70
CA HIS A 742 11.78 -29.12 -28.11
C HIS A 742 12.62 -28.04 -28.80
N ARG A 743 13.10 -28.32 -30.02
CA ARG A 743 14.01 -27.44 -30.82
C ARG A 743 13.45 -26.05 -31.12
N LYS A 744 12.14 -25.84 -30.99
CA LYS A 744 11.47 -24.56 -31.20
C LYS A 744 11.18 -23.84 -29.90
N PHE A 745 11.54 -24.42 -28.76
CA PHE A 745 11.44 -23.77 -27.46
C PHE A 745 12.53 -22.69 -27.34
N MET A 746 12.12 -21.49 -27.01
CA MET A 746 13.02 -20.36 -26.75
C MET A 746 12.94 -20.00 -25.28
N ARG A 747 14.09 -19.83 -24.65
CA ARG A 747 14.20 -19.33 -23.28
C ARG A 747 14.07 -17.82 -23.31
N GLY A 748 13.50 -17.25 -22.26
CA GLY A 748 13.34 -15.81 -22.08
C GLY A 748 11.88 -15.38 -21.83
N ARG A 749 11.72 -14.11 -21.55
CA ARG A 749 10.41 -13.49 -21.39
C ARG A 749 9.75 -13.24 -22.75
N LYS A 750 8.47 -12.94 -22.73
CA LYS A 750 7.65 -12.72 -23.93
C LYS A 750 8.30 -11.71 -24.88
N ASP A 751 8.74 -10.56 -24.35
CA ASP A 751 9.32 -9.48 -25.16
C ASP A 751 10.62 -9.90 -25.86
N GLU A 752 11.43 -10.73 -25.22
CA GLU A 752 12.67 -11.27 -25.78
C GLU A 752 12.39 -12.24 -26.94
N ILE A 753 11.36 -13.09 -26.76
CA ILE A 753 10.90 -14.03 -27.80
C ILE A 753 10.36 -13.24 -29.00
N ASP A 754 9.60 -12.19 -28.76
CA ASP A 754 9.01 -11.34 -29.80
C ASP A 754 10.10 -10.61 -30.59
N ALA A 755 11.08 -10.03 -29.90
CA ALA A 755 12.22 -9.39 -30.55
C ALA A 755 13.04 -10.39 -31.40
N ALA A 756 13.22 -11.61 -30.92
CA ALA A 756 13.93 -12.66 -31.66
C ALA A 756 13.15 -13.10 -32.90
N LEU A 757 11.84 -13.21 -32.83
CA LEU A 757 10.97 -13.53 -33.97
C LEU A 757 10.99 -12.42 -35.03
N GLN A 758 10.96 -11.15 -34.58
CA GLN A 758 11.06 -10.00 -35.50
C GLN A 758 12.44 -9.94 -36.20
N GLN A 759 13.52 -10.21 -35.47
CA GLN A 759 14.86 -10.32 -36.08
C GLN A 759 14.94 -11.48 -37.05
N GLN A 760 14.31 -12.61 -36.77
CA GLN A 760 14.29 -13.74 -37.68
C GLN A 760 13.51 -13.40 -38.95
N LEU A 761 12.36 -12.71 -38.84
CA LEU A 761 11.61 -12.23 -40.02
C LEU A 761 12.44 -11.25 -40.83
N ALA A 762 13.15 -10.31 -40.21
CA ALA A 762 14.02 -9.37 -40.92
C ALA A 762 15.16 -10.07 -41.72
N ARG A 763 15.69 -11.16 -41.17
CA ARG A 763 16.74 -11.96 -41.87
C ARG A 763 16.15 -12.85 -42.98
N GLN A 764 14.94 -13.33 -42.84
CA GLN A 764 14.29 -14.25 -43.78
C GLN A 764 12.84 -13.83 -44.01
N PRO A 765 12.55 -12.84 -44.84
CA PRO A 765 11.21 -12.27 -45.01
C PRO A 765 10.16 -13.25 -45.57
N ASN A 766 10.61 -14.33 -46.24
CA ASN A 766 9.72 -15.35 -46.82
C ASN A 766 9.35 -16.48 -45.86
N VAL A 767 9.91 -16.48 -44.63
CA VAL A 767 9.65 -17.52 -43.62
C VAL A 767 8.77 -16.94 -42.54
N ARG A 768 7.68 -17.61 -42.22
CA ARG A 768 6.84 -17.27 -41.06
C ARG A 768 7.46 -17.82 -39.75
N PRO A 769 8.12 -16.99 -38.95
CA PRO A 769 8.79 -17.47 -37.74
C PRO A 769 7.77 -17.77 -36.65
N TYR A 770 8.06 -18.80 -35.88
CA TYR A 770 7.32 -19.15 -34.66
C TYR A 770 8.23 -19.78 -33.63
N ALA A 771 7.89 -19.58 -32.33
CA ALA A 771 8.59 -20.15 -31.20
C ALA A 771 7.61 -20.62 -30.12
N LEU A 772 8.05 -21.56 -29.31
CA LEU A 772 7.37 -21.98 -28.07
C LEU A 772 8.07 -21.28 -26.89
N GLY A 773 7.30 -20.85 -25.92
CA GLY A 773 7.81 -20.21 -24.70
C GLY A 773 6.95 -20.53 -23.47
N VAL A 774 7.38 -20.10 -22.31
CA VAL A 774 6.58 -20.16 -21.08
C VAL A 774 5.85 -18.85 -20.90
N SER A 775 4.58 -18.91 -20.49
CA SER A 775 3.83 -17.70 -20.13
C SER A 775 4.13 -17.31 -18.67
N HIS A 776 4.71 -16.13 -18.48
CA HIS A 776 4.90 -15.54 -17.15
C HIS A 776 3.61 -14.85 -16.66
N ASP A 777 2.80 -14.32 -17.59
CA ASP A 777 1.52 -13.68 -17.29
C ASP A 777 0.44 -14.68 -16.82
N ASN A 778 0.50 -15.90 -17.36
CA ASN A 778 -0.41 -16.99 -16.99
C ASN A 778 0.41 -18.20 -16.50
N PRO A 779 0.83 -18.22 -15.21
CA PRO A 779 1.68 -19.27 -14.68
C PRO A 779 1.09 -20.68 -14.87
N GLY A 780 1.89 -21.57 -15.42
CA GLY A 780 1.49 -22.96 -15.71
C GLY A 780 0.97 -23.18 -17.14
N LEU A 781 0.85 -22.14 -17.97
CA LEU A 781 0.60 -22.26 -19.41
C LEU A 781 1.90 -22.06 -20.20
N PHE A 782 1.97 -22.70 -21.35
CA PHE A 782 2.95 -22.40 -22.38
C PHE A 782 2.32 -21.54 -23.45
N CYS A 783 3.12 -20.86 -24.26
CA CYS A 783 2.64 -20.06 -25.38
C CYS A 783 3.37 -20.44 -26.67
N ILE A 784 2.67 -20.28 -27.77
CA ILE A 784 3.25 -20.26 -29.12
C ILE A 784 3.16 -18.84 -29.64
N SER A 785 4.32 -18.23 -29.92
CA SER A 785 4.44 -16.90 -30.49
C SER A 785 4.78 -17.03 -31.98
N PHE A 786 4.10 -16.29 -32.84
CA PHE A 786 4.27 -16.42 -34.29
C PHE A 786 3.93 -15.12 -35.04
N ILE A 787 4.45 -14.99 -36.27
CA ILE A 787 4.18 -13.85 -37.12
C ILE A 787 3.51 -14.36 -38.41
N LEU A 788 2.35 -13.80 -38.76
CA LEU A 788 1.57 -14.18 -39.94
C LEU A 788 1.83 -13.28 -41.16
N SER A 789 2.02 -11.99 -40.92
CA SER A 789 2.15 -10.99 -41.99
C SER A 789 3.53 -10.35 -42.03
N SER A 790 3.87 -9.73 -43.14
CA SER A 790 5.10 -8.94 -43.31
C SER A 790 5.11 -7.65 -42.40
N SER A 791 3.97 -7.32 -41.76
CA SER A 791 3.87 -6.20 -40.84
C SER A 791 4.66 -6.40 -39.53
N GLY A 792 5.11 -7.63 -39.25
CA GLY A 792 5.94 -7.93 -38.08
C GLY A 792 5.19 -8.06 -36.74
N ASN A 793 3.85 -8.01 -36.76
CA ASN A 793 3.07 -8.18 -35.54
C ASN A 793 3.16 -9.62 -35.04
N VAL A 794 3.51 -9.79 -33.77
CA VAL A 794 3.61 -11.10 -33.12
C VAL A 794 2.27 -11.45 -32.48
N HIS A 795 1.79 -12.65 -32.79
CA HIS A 795 0.59 -13.23 -32.21
C HIS A 795 0.97 -14.28 -31.17
N HIS A 796 0.16 -14.42 -30.11
CA HIS A 796 0.39 -15.38 -29.03
C HIS A 796 -0.85 -16.22 -28.81
N GLU A 797 -0.68 -17.53 -28.71
CA GLU A 797 -1.73 -18.47 -28.34
C GLU A 797 -1.22 -19.37 -27.21
N TYR A 798 -2.10 -19.72 -26.28
CA TYR A 798 -1.74 -20.47 -25.09
C TYR A 798 -1.92 -21.97 -25.28
N ILE A 799 -1.01 -22.73 -24.66
CA ILE A 799 -1.00 -24.19 -24.65
C ILE A 799 -1.12 -24.64 -23.20
N GLN A 800 -2.12 -25.44 -22.89
CA GLN A 800 -2.29 -26.08 -21.60
C GLN A 800 -1.70 -27.48 -21.64
N ILE A 801 -0.96 -27.87 -20.61
CA ILE A 801 -0.47 -29.25 -20.44
C ILE A 801 -1.39 -30.00 -19.49
N ASN A 802 -1.86 -31.17 -19.92
CA ASN A 802 -2.68 -32.10 -19.16
C ASN A 802 -1.97 -33.47 -19.09
N PRO A 803 -2.41 -34.37 -18.22
CA PRO A 803 -1.85 -35.74 -18.19
C PRO A 803 -1.92 -36.48 -19.51
N ALA A 804 -2.97 -36.23 -20.32
CA ALA A 804 -3.16 -36.85 -21.65
C ALA A 804 -2.29 -36.20 -22.75
N GLY A 805 -1.67 -35.04 -22.50
CA GLY A 805 -0.84 -34.33 -23.49
C GLY A 805 -1.00 -32.82 -23.48
N PHE A 806 -1.06 -32.25 -24.69
CA PHE A 806 -1.07 -30.81 -24.93
C PHE A 806 -2.45 -30.37 -25.45
N ARG A 807 -3.09 -29.47 -24.74
CA ARG A 807 -4.37 -28.88 -25.16
C ARG A 807 -4.13 -27.54 -25.84
N PHE A 808 -4.49 -27.46 -27.10
CA PHE A 808 -4.33 -26.27 -27.91
C PHE A 808 -5.59 -26.05 -28.75
N ARG A 809 -6.15 -24.85 -28.77
CA ARG A 809 -7.40 -24.50 -29.50
C ARG A 809 -8.57 -25.45 -29.20
N LYS A 810 -8.75 -25.84 -27.93
CA LYS A 810 -9.78 -26.80 -27.45
C LYS A 810 -9.59 -28.24 -27.93
N MET A 811 -8.48 -28.57 -28.61
CA MET A 811 -8.14 -29.93 -29.05
C MET A 811 -6.97 -30.47 -28.25
N GLU A 812 -6.92 -31.78 -28.03
CA GLU A 812 -5.86 -32.47 -27.31
C GLU A 812 -4.90 -33.19 -28.25
N PHE A 813 -3.61 -33.09 -27.98
CA PHE A 813 -2.55 -33.65 -28.80
C PHE A 813 -1.58 -34.45 -27.89
N PRO A 814 -1.24 -35.68 -28.28
CA PRO A 814 -0.38 -36.55 -27.48
C PRO A 814 1.12 -36.12 -27.54
N SER A 815 1.50 -35.26 -28.48
CA SER A 815 2.88 -34.78 -28.59
C SER A 815 2.94 -33.35 -29.12
N VAL A 816 4.04 -32.64 -28.78
CA VAL A 816 4.34 -31.29 -29.26
C VAL A 816 4.41 -31.22 -30.76
N ASP A 817 5.02 -32.23 -31.42
CA ASP A 817 5.15 -32.26 -32.87
C ASP A 817 3.80 -32.38 -33.61
N ARG A 818 2.86 -33.17 -33.07
CA ARG A 818 1.49 -33.25 -33.64
C ARG A 818 0.72 -31.95 -33.45
N MET A 819 0.86 -31.34 -32.28
CA MET A 819 0.26 -30.02 -32.01
C MET A 819 0.81 -28.96 -32.99
N LEU A 820 2.15 -28.92 -33.17
CA LEU A 820 2.78 -27.99 -34.12
C LEU A 820 2.41 -28.29 -35.60
N ALA A 821 2.20 -29.57 -35.97
CA ALA A 821 1.71 -29.90 -37.30
C ALA A 821 0.29 -29.31 -37.52
N TYR A 822 -0.59 -29.45 -36.56
CA TYR A 822 -1.92 -28.83 -36.58
C TYR A 822 -1.83 -27.29 -36.61
N PHE A 823 -0.98 -26.69 -35.76
CA PHE A 823 -0.74 -25.26 -35.75
C PHE A 823 -0.32 -24.73 -37.12
N LYS A 824 0.68 -25.33 -37.75
CA LYS A 824 1.18 -24.91 -39.07
C LYS A 824 0.10 -24.85 -40.16
N VAL A 825 -0.87 -25.79 -40.15
CA VAL A 825 -1.97 -25.82 -41.11
C VAL A 825 -3.06 -24.80 -40.78
N ASN A 826 -3.24 -24.49 -39.49
CA ASN A 826 -4.40 -23.71 -39.03
C ASN A 826 -4.01 -22.35 -38.42
N CYS A 827 -2.73 -21.95 -38.41
CA CYS A 827 -2.28 -20.69 -37.78
C CYS A 827 -2.93 -19.44 -38.38
N ALA A 828 -3.31 -19.48 -39.67
CA ALA A 828 -3.98 -18.37 -40.36
C ALA A 828 -5.51 -18.36 -40.17
N LYS A 829 -6.11 -19.38 -39.54
CA LYS A 829 -7.54 -19.43 -39.22
C LYS A 829 -7.78 -18.93 -37.78
N PRO A 830 -8.88 -18.20 -37.55
CA PRO A 830 -9.24 -17.81 -36.19
C PRO A 830 -9.48 -19.05 -35.32
N PRO A 831 -9.17 -18.96 -33.99
CA PRO A 831 -9.43 -20.07 -33.06
C PRO A 831 -10.93 -20.44 -33.02
N PRO A 832 -11.30 -21.70 -32.76
CA PRO A 832 -12.69 -22.15 -32.69
C PRO A 832 -13.44 -21.42 -31.55
N GLY A 833 -14.57 -20.78 -31.90
CA GLY A 833 -15.36 -19.97 -30.96
C GLY A 833 -15.08 -18.46 -31.01
N TYR A 834 -14.32 -18.01 -31.99
CA TYR A 834 -14.16 -16.59 -32.29
C TYR A 834 -15.40 -16.15 -33.09
N ASP A 835 -16.29 -15.37 -32.45
CA ASP A 835 -17.54 -14.94 -33.07
C ASP A 835 -17.33 -14.02 -34.26
N ALA A 836 -18.18 -14.18 -35.30
CA ALA A 836 -18.10 -13.41 -36.54
C ALA A 836 -18.32 -11.89 -36.32
N LEU A 837 -18.80 -11.46 -35.17
CA LEU A 837 -19.00 -10.05 -34.78
C LEU A 837 -17.72 -9.27 -34.54
N VAL A 838 -16.57 -9.96 -34.39
CA VAL A 838 -15.25 -9.31 -34.21
C VAL A 838 -14.53 -9.11 -35.54
N ARG A 839 -15.12 -9.53 -36.67
CA ARG A 839 -14.50 -9.41 -38.01
C ARG A 839 -14.39 -7.99 -38.55
N ASP A 840 -15.14 -7.04 -38.01
CA ASP A 840 -15.15 -5.66 -38.53
C ASP A 840 -14.10 -4.75 -37.87
N ASN A 841 -13.36 -5.23 -36.89
CA ASN A 841 -12.31 -4.44 -36.22
C ASN A 841 -10.90 -5.05 -36.39
N GLY A 842 -10.46 -5.22 -37.66
CA GLY A 842 -9.04 -5.20 -38.02
C GLY A 842 -8.09 -6.21 -37.40
N GLY A 843 -8.53 -7.42 -37.11
CA GLY A 843 -7.62 -8.44 -36.62
C GLY A 843 -7.73 -9.75 -37.42
N TRP A 844 -6.69 -10.20 -38.07
CA TRP A 844 -6.48 -11.40 -38.87
C TRP A 844 -6.48 -11.16 -40.39
N ASN A 845 -5.76 -10.15 -40.87
CA ASN A 845 -5.26 -10.13 -42.26
C ASN A 845 -3.75 -10.14 -42.27
#